data_a07066af3d154b0226d59cb17c4ac104
#
_entry.id   a07066af3d154b0226d59cb17c4ac104
#
_cell.length_a   1.000
_cell.length_b   1.000
_cell.length_c   1.000
_cell.angle_alpha   90.00
_cell.angle_beta   90.00
_cell.angle_gamma   90.00
#
_symmetry.space_group_name_H-M   'P 1'
#
loop_
_entity.id
_entity.type
_entity.pdbx_description
1 polymer ?
#
loop_
_entity_poly.entity_id
_entity_poly.type
_entity_poly.pdbx_seq_one_letter_code
_entity_poly.pdbx_strand_id
1 'polypeptide(L)'
;MMPAVERITRANSQSYPIRNTDGKEFRALDDVMRLIDGEAHGTWLLGANGLWHGGIHISDVSNPFSALKPDAVNTEEPLPLQFMADGTVVAYRINNEYLTAPYCGQQLRYSSSFVLVKSQCKPDPQKEKSWLEFYSLYMHLAPVADYPKSPCYKVRDGHSGILLRQYKNGQYGLPEGEPDNGEAGTYPAPAKTKKSLSAGDRFVSSRTGHFYVTKNGNATLTTFGLVRLLKDSVPGKEQYWVTLDPVLVEPDGEIQGLMPEWMQKAKQKGAFDAVELTDGTEEWKVSAGTPVGFMGCMESPGEGNQLVDREWFVHLEVLSTDSRMPGFLANPACVKGEKKSVLAPKGKSLFTRQDAAGQPVFTPTSARLGAQCQLSRESATPVADESQKWWYKVSGSGWLPQNDVEEVNQYDLEKLGFQALEESSGGDVMNSPYESWIPQAFGAISRTAEQGAGYQYGLVPQLYRDLMAEMDSNRDGKVTVEEIRQALAVRDPLVKNVVNWLVVKHHSERYGGRSTGRWEGFYKDLDSLEVKYCEKWQADLEWMSKVPPFDKDEAVWHFHPVVFLDAIIDKFTDVIEFQTTLGVYRISKKSAEFILSWEAYMPKPYVPEGDQSSGVTVGYGYDLGQQTTSSARALLSEYYSNSQVERLLSAIGKKGNEARAIVHELFDITIEKDKALDMAMVLKERYCQIVVDIYPQAIILPPDSAGAILSLVYNRGPSLALPKPGDLIDRRREMREIRDDFEQGNIKKFLSV
;
A
#
# COMPACT_ATOMS: atom_id res chain seq x y z
N MET A 1 -11.64 33.53 -6.42
CA MET A 1 -10.54 32.74 -6.98
C MET A 1 -9.53 32.59 -5.88
N MET A 2 -9.46 31.44 -5.22
CA MET A 2 -8.35 31.14 -4.32
C MET A 2 -7.12 30.89 -5.15
N PRO A 3 -5.94 31.45 -4.82
CA PRO A 3 -4.71 31.09 -5.49
C PRO A 3 -4.46 29.59 -5.29
N ALA A 4 -4.09 28.90 -6.37
CA ALA A 4 -3.70 27.52 -6.32
C ALA A 4 -2.56 27.37 -5.29
N VAL A 5 -2.85 26.68 -4.19
CA VAL A 5 -1.82 26.26 -3.24
C VAL A 5 -0.93 25.32 -4.01
N GLU A 6 0.28 25.77 -4.36
CA GLU A 6 1.33 24.92 -4.92
C GLU A 6 1.46 23.71 -3.98
N ARG A 7 1.00 22.54 -4.43
CA ARG A 7 1.23 21.30 -3.71
C ARG A 7 2.73 21.17 -3.55
N ILE A 8 3.20 21.38 -2.34
CA ILE A 8 4.59 21.09 -1.99
C ILE A 8 4.75 19.62 -2.36
N THR A 9 5.51 19.36 -3.41
CA THR A 9 5.82 18.02 -3.87
C THR A 9 6.53 17.33 -2.72
N ARG A 10 5.80 16.43 -2.04
CA ARG A 10 6.41 15.49 -1.11
C ARG A 10 7.43 14.69 -1.90
N ALA A 11 8.59 14.52 -1.34
CA ALA A 11 9.51 13.51 -1.84
C ALA A 11 8.76 12.16 -1.72
N ASN A 12 8.33 11.64 -2.88
CA ASN A 12 7.89 10.28 -3.13
C ASN A 12 7.01 9.61 -2.06
N SER A 13 5.70 9.85 -2.08
CA SER A 13 4.77 8.97 -1.35
C SER A 13 4.57 7.66 -2.10
N GLN A 14 4.45 6.58 -1.36
CA GLN A 14 4.18 5.24 -1.88
C GLN A 14 3.00 4.60 -1.18
N SER A 15 2.33 3.71 -1.94
CA SER A 15 1.37 2.75 -1.43
C SER A 15 1.62 1.40 -2.11
N TYR A 16 1.24 0.30 -1.46
CA TYR A 16 1.19 -0.97 -2.17
C TYR A 16 0.02 -0.99 -3.14
N PRO A 17 0.06 -1.79 -4.22
CA PRO A 17 -0.97 -1.77 -5.26
C PRO A 17 -2.33 -2.28 -4.79
N ILE A 18 -2.37 -2.99 -3.68
CA ILE A 18 -3.56 -3.60 -3.09
C ILE A 18 -3.64 -3.30 -1.59
N ARG A 19 -4.84 -3.44 -1.04
CA ARG A 19 -5.11 -3.45 0.40
C ARG A 19 -5.34 -4.86 0.90
N ASN A 20 -5.19 -5.05 2.21
CA ASN A 20 -5.54 -6.33 2.83
C ASN A 20 -7.07 -6.55 2.82
N THR A 21 -7.49 -7.74 3.25
CA THR A 21 -8.91 -8.13 3.32
C THR A 21 -9.78 -7.24 4.21
N ASP A 22 -9.18 -6.52 5.15
CA ASP A 22 -9.87 -5.55 6.01
C ASP A 22 -9.94 -4.14 5.40
N GLY A 23 -9.46 -3.95 4.16
CA GLY A 23 -9.38 -2.66 3.48
C GLY A 23 -8.27 -1.74 4.00
N LYS A 24 -7.36 -2.26 4.83
CA LYS A 24 -6.23 -1.51 5.38
C LYS A 24 -4.98 -1.63 4.51
N GLU A 25 -4.12 -0.63 4.59
CA GLU A 25 -2.79 -0.67 3.96
C GLU A 25 -1.92 -1.77 4.57
N PHE A 26 -1.13 -2.43 3.73
CA PHE A 26 -0.09 -3.33 4.20
C PHE A 26 1.03 -2.53 4.89
N ARG A 27 1.56 -3.05 5.97
CA ARG A 27 2.60 -2.40 6.76
C ARG A 27 4.02 -2.84 6.39
N ALA A 28 4.17 -4.05 5.87
CA ALA A 28 5.46 -4.63 5.56
C ALA A 28 5.50 -5.22 4.15
N LEU A 29 6.67 -5.11 3.51
CA LEU A 29 6.95 -5.73 2.21
C LEU A 29 6.65 -7.23 2.22
N ASP A 30 7.09 -7.93 3.28
CA ASP A 30 6.93 -9.38 3.41
C ASP A 30 5.46 -9.84 3.39
N ASP A 31 4.53 -9.01 3.86
CA ASP A 31 3.11 -9.35 3.86
C ASP A 31 2.52 -9.30 2.44
N VAL A 32 2.92 -8.31 1.65
CA VAL A 32 2.53 -8.20 0.24
C VAL A 32 3.21 -9.26 -0.60
N MET A 33 4.50 -9.49 -0.37
CA MET A 33 5.25 -10.49 -1.13
C MET A 33 4.70 -11.91 -0.91
N ARG A 34 4.26 -12.26 0.29
CA ARG A 34 3.59 -13.54 0.55
C ARG A 34 2.32 -13.75 -0.27
N LEU A 35 1.57 -12.67 -0.54
CA LEU A 35 0.42 -12.71 -1.43
C LEU A 35 0.84 -12.93 -2.88
N ILE A 36 1.78 -12.12 -3.38
CA ILE A 36 2.31 -12.21 -4.74
C ILE A 36 2.95 -13.58 -4.98
N ASP A 37 3.63 -14.13 -3.97
CA ASP A 37 4.21 -15.47 -4.01
C ASP A 37 3.17 -16.59 -4.18
N GLY A 38 1.93 -16.32 -3.84
CA GLY A 38 0.78 -17.21 -4.05
C GLY A 38 0.27 -17.25 -5.48
N GLU A 39 0.62 -16.29 -6.33
CA GLU A 39 0.12 -16.21 -7.71
C GLU A 39 0.59 -17.40 -8.57
N ALA A 40 -0.34 -17.94 -9.36
CA ALA A 40 -0.04 -19.06 -10.26
C ALA A 40 0.67 -18.59 -11.53
N HIS A 41 0.40 -17.37 -11.97
CA HIS A 41 0.86 -16.78 -13.22
C HIS A 41 1.50 -15.41 -12.99
N GLY A 42 2.21 -14.91 -14.01
CA GLY A 42 2.79 -13.56 -13.98
C GLY A 42 3.92 -13.40 -12.97
N THR A 43 4.77 -14.40 -12.83
CA THR A 43 5.97 -14.35 -11.98
C THR A 43 7.00 -13.40 -12.59
N TRP A 44 7.65 -12.60 -11.75
CA TRP A 44 8.70 -11.69 -12.14
C TRP A 44 9.84 -12.39 -12.89
N LEU A 45 10.28 -11.80 -13.99
CA LEU A 45 11.32 -12.17 -14.96
C LEU A 45 11.03 -13.41 -15.81
N LEU A 46 10.46 -14.45 -15.27
CA LEU A 46 10.14 -15.68 -16.01
C LEU A 46 8.72 -16.14 -15.70
N GLY A 47 7.90 -16.22 -16.74
CA GLY A 47 6.61 -16.89 -16.66
C GLY A 47 6.73 -18.41 -16.52
N ALA A 48 5.61 -19.06 -16.15
CA ALA A 48 5.55 -20.52 -16.02
C ALA A 48 5.88 -21.25 -17.33
N ASN A 49 5.64 -20.60 -18.47
CA ASN A 49 5.99 -21.07 -19.81
C ASN A 49 7.48 -20.85 -20.18
N GLY A 50 8.26 -20.26 -19.27
CA GLY A 50 9.66 -19.94 -19.47
C GLY A 50 9.93 -18.74 -20.36
N LEU A 51 8.93 -17.95 -20.70
CA LEU A 51 9.08 -16.70 -21.44
C LEU A 51 9.42 -15.54 -20.51
N TRP A 52 10.03 -14.51 -21.07
CA TRP A 52 10.26 -13.24 -20.40
C TRP A 52 8.94 -12.62 -19.89
N HIS A 53 8.97 -12.07 -18.69
CA HIS A 53 7.86 -11.35 -18.12
C HIS A 53 8.38 -10.14 -17.33
N GLY A 54 8.16 -8.94 -17.86
CA GLY A 54 8.70 -7.67 -17.34
C GLY A 54 7.98 -7.12 -16.12
N GLY A 55 6.98 -7.81 -15.60
CA GLY A 55 6.16 -7.37 -14.49
C GLY A 55 5.75 -8.48 -13.51
N ILE A 56 4.67 -8.23 -12.81
CA ILE A 56 4.01 -9.21 -11.93
C ILE A 56 2.49 -9.17 -12.16
N HIS A 57 1.83 -10.29 -11.87
CA HIS A 57 0.37 -10.31 -11.77
C HIS A 57 -0.08 -10.33 -10.31
N ILE A 58 -1.25 -9.75 -10.07
CA ILE A 58 -2.05 -9.95 -8.86
C ILE A 58 -3.44 -10.32 -9.32
N SER A 59 -3.91 -11.50 -8.92
CA SER A 59 -5.19 -12.05 -9.34
C SER A 59 -6.25 -11.97 -8.25
N ASP A 60 -7.48 -12.30 -8.65
CA ASP A 60 -8.61 -12.41 -7.73
C ASP A 60 -8.51 -13.60 -6.76
N VAL A 61 -7.55 -14.50 -6.96
CA VAL A 61 -7.21 -15.55 -5.99
C VAL A 61 -6.54 -14.95 -4.76
N SER A 62 -5.57 -14.07 -4.98
CA SER A 62 -4.86 -13.38 -3.89
C SER A 62 -5.62 -12.17 -3.35
N ASN A 63 -6.41 -11.49 -4.18
CA ASN A 63 -7.19 -10.31 -3.80
C ASN A 63 -8.57 -10.27 -4.47
N PRO A 64 -9.54 -11.06 -3.99
CA PRO A 64 -10.88 -11.16 -4.59
C PRO A 64 -11.68 -9.85 -4.53
N PHE A 65 -11.34 -8.93 -3.64
CA PHE A 65 -12.07 -7.67 -3.43
C PHE A 65 -11.78 -6.63 -4.52
N SER A 66 -10.69 -6.79 -5.26
CA SER A 66 -10.33 -5.88 -6.36
C SER A 66 -10.83 -6.32 -7.74
N ALA A 67 -11.73 -7.31 -7.79
CA ALA A 67 -12.41 -7.77 -9.01
C ALA A 67 -13.91 -7.44 -8.96
N LEU A 68 -14.43 -6.83 -10.04
CA LEU A 68 -15.87 -6.58 -10.20
C LEU A 68 -16.51 -7.82 -10.86
N LYS A 69 -16.79 -8.86 -10.06
CA LYS A 69 -17.40 -10.10 -10.57
C LYS A 69 -18.92 -9.97 -10.62
N PRO A 70 -19.57 -10.35 -11.75
CA PRO A 70 -21.02 -10.25 -11.90
C PRO A 70 -21.82 -11.04 -10.84
N ASP A 71 -21.29 -12.18 -10.43
CA ASP A 71 -21.94 -13.13 -9.53
C ASP A 71 -21.44 -13.07 -8.08
N ALA A 72 -20.58 -12.09 -7.77
CA ALA A 72 -20.08 -11.93 -6.42
C ALA A 72 -21.20 -11.41 -5.53
N VAL A 73 -21.73 -12.26 -4.66
CA VAL A 73 -22.58 -11.88 -3.52
C VAL A 73 -21.68 -11.19 -2.50
N ASN A 74 -21.10 -10.06 -2.88
CA ASN A 74 -20.27 -9.28 -1.99
C ASN A 74 -21.18 -8.41 -1.13
N THR A 75 -21.31 -8.78 0.11
CA THR A 75 -21.89 -7.95 1.16
C THR A 75 -20.96 -6.79 1.53
N GLU A 76 -19.71 -6.80 1.06
CA GLU A 76 -18.69 -5.80 1.32
C GLU A 76 -18.44 -4.91 0.09
N GLU A 77 -18.02 -3.68 0.33
CA GLU A 77 -17.71 -2.74 -0.74
C GLU A 77 -16.42 -3.17 -1.45
N PRO A 78 -16.40 -3.21 -2.81
CA PRO A 78 -15.19 -3.57 -3.54
C PRO A 78 -14.04 -2.62 -3.24
N LEU A 79 -12.82 -3.17 -3.10
CA LEU A 79 -11.61 -2.42 -2.84
C LEU A 79 -10.82 -2.21 -4.15
N PRO A 80 -10.68 -0.97 -4.64
CA PRO A 80 -9.94 -0.72 -5.87
C PRO A 80 -8.44 -0.96 -5.67
N LEU A 81 -7.76 -1.32 -6.76
CA LEU A 81 -6.31 -1.23 -6.87
C LEU A 81 -5.85 0.20 -6.64
N GLN A 82 -4.60 0.40 -6.20
CA GLN A 82 -4.05 1.69 -5.83
C GLN A 82 -2.85 2.07 -6.68
N PHE A 83 -2.70 3.38 -6.96
CA PHE A 83 -1.43 3.88 -7.51
C PHE A 83 -0.30 3.67 -6.51
N MET A 84 0.80 3.09 -7.00
CA MET A 84 1.95 2.75 -6.15
C MET A 84 2.82 3.96 -5.81
N ALA A 85 2.81 5.01 -6.62
CA ALA A 85 3.63 6.21 -6.44
C ALA A 85 2.87 7.47 -6.88
N ASP A 86 3.27 8.61 -6.33
CA ASP A 86 2.86 9.92 -6.86
C ASP A 86 3.39 10.11 -8.27
N GLY A 87 2.60 10.68 -9.15
CA GLY A 87 3.04 10.90 -10.51
C GLY A 87 2.00 11.60 -11.39
N THR A 88 2.25 11.55 -12.69
CA THR A 88 1.36 12.10 -13.69
C THR A 88 1.01 11.01 -14.70
N VAL A 89 -0.26 10.80 -14.96
CA VAL A 89 -0.71 9.92 -16.05
C VAL A 89 -0.22 10.50 -17.36
N VAL A 90 0.56 9.75 -18.13
CA VAL A 90 1.15 10.19 -19.41
C VAL A 90 0.50 9.50 -20.61
N ALA A 91 0.01 8.29 -20.41
CA ALA A 91 -0.74 7.54 -21.42
C ALA A 91 -1.77 6.62 -20.78
N TYR A 92 -2.80 6.32 -21.52
CA TYR A 92 -3.81 5.35 -21.11
C TYR A 92 -4.50 4.72 -22.32
N ARG A 93 -5.19 3.63 -22.08
CA ARG A 93 -6.22 3.05 -22.94
C ARG A 93 -7.34 2.58 -22.05
N ILE A 94 -8.57 2.92 -22.37
CA ILE A 94 -9.76 2.40 -21.71
C ILE A 94 -10.61 1.63 -22.75
N ASN A 95 -10.99 0.42 -22.43
CA ASN A 95 -11.99 -0.31 -23.20
C ASN A 95 -13.39 0.11 -22.73
N ASN A 96 -14.34 0.27 -23.69
CA ASN A 96 -15.72 0.47 -23.31
C ASN A 96 -16.34 -0.84 -22.78
N GLU A 97 -16.08 -1.94 -23.48
CA GLU A 97 -16.46 -3.31 -23.14
C GLU A 97 -15.23 -4.20 -23.28
N TYR A 98 -15.31 -5.46 -22.85
CA TYR A 98 -14.24 -6.41 -23.10
C TYR A 98 -14.00 -6.60 -24.59
N LEU A 99 -12.74 -6.64 -24.99
CA LEU A 99 -12.33 -7.10 -26.30
C LEU A 99 -12.49 -8.62 -26.37
N THR A 100 -12.51 -9.16 -27.60
CA THR A 100 -12.63 -10.60 -27.81
C THR A 100 -11.65 -11.11 -28.85
N ALA A 101 -11.20 -12.36 -28.66
CA ALA A 101 -10.44 -13.11 -29.64
C ALA A 101 -11.11 -14.45 -29.93
N PRO A 102 -11.11 -14.89 -31.20
CA PRO A 102 -11.79 -16.12 -31.59
C PRO A 102 -11.01 -17.35 -31.19
N TYR A 103 -11.69 -18.34 -30.59
CA TYR A 103 -11.14 -19.65 -30.29
C TYR A 103 -12.21 -20.73 -30.34
N CYS A 104 -12.03 -21.76 -31.17
CA CYS A 104 -12.97 -22.90 -31.30
C CYS A 104 -14.46 -22.52 -31.41
N GLY A 105 -14.78 -21.49 -32.21
CA GLY A 105 -16.15 -21.01 -32.40
C GLY A 105 -16.71 -20.14 -31.28
N GLN A 106 -15.90 -19.87 -30.26
CA GLN A 106 -16.22 -18.95 -29.18
C GLN A 106 -15.45 -17.62 -29.35
N GLN A 107 -15.89 -16.60 -28.62
CA GLN A 107 -15.21 -15.32 -28.50
C GLN A 107 -14.74 -15.17 -27.04
N LEU A 108 -13.47 -15.37 -26.81
CA LEU A 108 -12.86 -15.26 -25.48
C LEU A 108 -12.58 -13.79 -25.14
N ARG A 109 -13.02 -13.37 -23.96
CA ARG A 109 -12.96 -11.97 -23.52
C ARG A 109 -11.64 -11.64 -22.85
N TYR A 110 -11.16 -10.41 -23.04
CA TYR A 110 -10.02 -9.85 -22.32
C TYR A 110 -10.10 -8.33 -22.29
N SER A 111 -9.35 -7.72 -21.38
CA SER A 111 -9.19 -6.27 -21.33
C SER A 111 -7.78 -5.88 -21.76
N SER A 112 -7.67 -4.84 -22.57
CA SER A 112 -6.42 -4.17 -22.87
C SER A 112 -6.31 -2.78 -22.22
N SER A 113 -7.23 -2.46 -21.31
CA SER A 113 -7.23 -1.20 -20.58
C SER A 113 -5.95 -1.07 -19.74
N PHE A 114 -5.32 0.08 -19.82
CA PHE A 114 -4.13 0.40 -19.01
C PHE A 114 -4.05 1.87 -18.67
N VAL A 115 -3.26 2.16 -17.64
CA VAL A 115 -2.78 3.50 -17.30
C VAL A 115 -1.30 3.46 -17.02
N LEU A 116 -0.57 4.43 -17.58
CA LEU A 116 0.87 4.61 -17.43
C LEU A 116 1.13 5.91 -16.68
N VAL A 117 1.82 5.83 -15.56
CA VAL A 117 2.12 6.95 -14.68
C VAL A 117 3.61 7.22 -14.66
N LYS A 118 4.00 8.44 -15.00
CA LYS A 118 5.37 8.95 -14.90
C LYS A 118 5.61 9.47 -13.50
N SER A 119 6.69 9.01 -12.88
CA SER A 119 7.11 9.35 -11.51
C SER A 119 8.60 9.71 -11.48
N GLN A 120 9.04 10.37 -10.41
CA GLN A 120 10.44 10.71 -10.20
C GLN A 120 10.85 10.42 -8.77
N CYS A 121 11.92 9.68 -8.60
CA CYS A 121 12.62 9.54 -7.33
C CYS A 121 13.69 10.63 -7.22
N LYS A 122 13.61 11.48 -6.21
CA LYS A 122 14.56 12.58 -5.93
C LYS A 122 15.05 12.50 -4.50
N PRO A 123 15.94 11.57 -4.19
CA PRO A 123 16.46 11.40 -2.82
C PRO A 123 17.08 12.67 -2.24
N ASP A 124 17.77 13.43 -3.08
CA ASP A 124 18.28 14.77 -2.76
C ASP A 124 17.86 15.74 -3.89
N PRO A 125 16.93 16.67 -3.62
CA PRO A 125 16.43 17.60 -4.63
C PRO A 125 17.51 18.50 -5.26
N GLN A 126 18.67 18.64 -4.61
CA GLN A 126 19.78 19.47 -5.09
C GLN A 126 20.82 18.68 -5.89
N LYS A 127 20.71 17.34 -5.93
CA LYS A 127 21.69 16.46 -6.59
C LYS A 127 21.05 15.64 -7.70
N GLU A 128 20.97 16.18 -8.89
CA GLU A 128 20.37 15.51 -10.05
C GLU A 128 20.94 14.11 -10.35
N LYS A 129 22.20 13.86 -10.00
CA LYS A 129 22.81 12.53 -10.15
C LYS A 129 22.16 11.45 -9.31
N SER A 130 21.43 11.84 -8.26
CA SER A 130 20.66 10.92 -7.41
C SER A 130 19.24 10.68 -7.91
N TRP A 131 18.80 11.36 -8.95
CA TRP A 131 17.43 11.25 -9.45
C TRP A 131 17.27 10.06 -10.38
N LEU A 132 16.04 9.52 -10.37
CA LEU A 132 15.59 8.52 -11.33
C LEU A 132 14.18 8.86 -11.79
N GLU A 133 13.98 8.90 -13.09
CA GLU A 133 12.65 8.93 -13.71
C GLU A 133 12.21 7.49 -13.99
N PHE A 134 11.00 7.14 -13.57
CA PHE A 134 10.43 5.83 -13.79
C PHE A 134 8.93 5.92 -14.10
N TYR A 135 8.39 4.84 -14.61
CA TYR A 135 7.00 4.72 -15.03
C TYR A 135 6.37 3.51 -14.36
N SER A 136 5.15 3.64 -13.85
CA SER A 136 4.35 2.54 -13.33
C SER A 136 3.21 2.25 -14.29
N LEU A 137 3.16 1.02 -14.78
CA LEU A 137 2.12 0.51 -15.67
C LEU A 137 1.15 -0.34 -14.87
N TYR A 138 -0.14 -0.10 -15.06
CA TYR A 138 -1.24 -0.92 -14.56
C TYR A 138 -2.07 -1.34 -15.76
N MET A 139 -2.06 -2.63 -16.10
CA MET A 139 -2.68 -3.17 -17.29
C MET A 139 -3.69 -4.28 -16.97
N HIS A 140 -4.55 -4.63 -17.91
CA HIS A 140 -5.69 -5.53 -17.74
C HIS A 140 -6.75 -5.00 -16.76
N LEU A 141 -6.96 -3.68 -16.73
CA LEU A 141 -7.97 -3.07 -15.89
C LEU A 141 -9.38 -3.35 -16.43
N ALA A 142 -10.36 -3.39 -15.55
CA ALA A 142 -11.77 -3.57 -15.91
C ALA A 142 -12.23 -2.51 -16.93
N PRO A 143 -13.01 -2.89 -17.97
CA PRO A 143 -13.57 -1.95 -18.93
C PRO A 143 -14.64 -1.07 -18.28
N VAL A 144 -14.97 0.03 -18.94
CA VAL A 144 -15.96 1.01 -18.47
C VAL A 144 -17.32 0.38 -18.14
N ALA A 145 -17.76 -0.60 -18.94
CA ALA A 145 -19.05 -1.26 -18.77
C ALA A 145 -19.16 -2.10 -17.48
N ASP A 146 -18.04 -2.59 -16.93
CA ASP A 146 -18.04 -3.39 -15.70
C ASP A 146 -18.27 -2.55 -14.44
N TYR A 147 -18.05 -1.25 -14.51
CA TYR A 147 -18.30 -0.37 -13.37
C TYR A 147 -19.81 -0.19 -13.18
N PRO A 148 -20.37 -0.59 -12.02
CA PRO A 148 -21.80 -0.50 -11.80
C PRO A 148 -22.26 0.95 -11.79
N LYS A 149 -23.40 1.17 -12.44
CA LYS A 149 -24.09 2.45 -12.36
C LYS A 149 -24.87 2.51 -11.06
N SER A 150 -24.68 3.55 -10.31
CA SER A 150 -25.36 3.83 -9.06
C SER A 150 -26.31 5.01 -9.22
N PRO A 151 -27.54 4.90 -8.71
CA PRO A 151 -28.53 5.97 -8.84
C PRO A 151 -28.10 7.19 -8.02
N CYS A 152 -28.22 8.36 -8.62
CA CYS A 152 -28.04 9.64 -7.98
C CYS A 152 -29.40 10.22 -7.57
N TYR A 153 -29.37 10.98 -6.50
CA TYR A 153 -30.52 11.68 -5.98
C TYR A 153 -30.14 13.13 -5.67
N LYS A 154 -31.13 14.00 -5.73
CA LYS A 154 -31.03 15.41 -5.36
C LYS A 154 -32.11 15.72 -4.34
N VAL A 155 -31.76 16.54 -3.34
CA VAL A 155 -32.74 17.07 -2.40
C VAL A 155 -33.63 18.04 -3.13
N ARG A 156 -34.96 17.85 -3.05
CA ARG A 156 -35.95 18.70 -3.71
C ARG A 156 -35.90 20.14 -3.22
N ASP A 157 -36.27 21.08 -4.09
CA ASP A 157 -36.40 22.48 -3.75
C ASP A 157 -37.45 22.66 -2.63
N GLY A 158 -37.17 23.58 -1.72
CA GLY A 158 -38.04 23.84 -0.57
C GLY A 158 -37.85 22.89 0.62
N HIS A 159 -37.05 21.86 0.48
CA HIS A 159 -36.70 20.93 1.56
C HIS A 159 -35.27 21.16 2.06
N SER A 160 -35.08 21.12 3.37
CA SER A 160 -33.77 21.25 4.02
C SER A 160 -33.79 20.54 5.38
N GLY A 161 -32.60 20.33 5.94
CA GLY A 161 -32.46 19.68 7.25
C GLY A 161 -32.70 18.17 7.22
N ILE A 162 -32.51 17.50 6.04
CA ILE A 162 -32.56 16.05 5.94
C ILE A 162 -31.33 15.50 6.64
N LEU A 163 -31.50 14.88 7.80
CA LEU A 163 -30.40 14.40 8.63
C LEU A 163 -29.74 13.19 8.04
N LEU A 164 -28.42 13.24 7.91
CA LEU A 164 -27.56 12.10 7.64
C LEU A 164 -27.54 11.18 8.86
N ARG A 165 -27.56 9.86 8.62
CA ARG A 165 -27.46 8.86 9.70
C ARG A 165 -26.16 8.11 9.60
N GLN A 166 -25.66 7.67 10.74
CA GLN A 166 -24.39 6.97 10.87
C GLN A 166 -24.45 5.65 10.08
N TYR A 167 -23.40 5.37 9.31
CA TYR A 167 -23.12 4.06 8.78
C TYR A 167 -22.06 3.38 9.65
N LYS A 168 -22.31 2.10 9.95
CA LYS A 168 -21.30 1.19 10.53
C LYS A 168 -21.16 0.01 9.58
N ASN A 169 -19.95 -0.44 9.34
CA ASN A 169 -19.71 -1.59 8.48
C ASN A 169 -20.55 -2.79 8.93
N GLY A 170 -21.13 -3.52 7.97
CA GLY A 170 -22.05 -4.64 8.26
C GLY A 170 -23.50 -4.24 8.60
N GLN A 171 -23.86 -2.97 8.55
CA GLN A 171 -25.21 -2.50 8.81
C GLN A 171 -26.05 -2.43 7.52
N TYR A 172 -26.93 -3.41 7.35
CA TYR A 172 -27.64 -3.61 6.08
C TYR A 172 -29.10 -3.14 6.04
N GLY A 173 -29.80 -3.10 7.16
CA GLY A 173 -31.25 -2.95 7.23
C GLY A 173 -31.98 -4.19 6.70
N LEU A 174 -33.30 -4.09 6.46
CA LEU A 174 -34.08 -5.10 5.78
C LEU A 174 -33.82 -5.04 4.28
N PRO A 175 -33.45 -6.16 3.60
CA PRO A 175 -33.26 -6.19 2.15
C PRO A 175 -34.54 -5.79 1.41
N GLU A 176 -34.40 -5.24 0.22
CA GLU A 176 -35.52 -4.92 -0.64
C GLU A 176 -36.22 -6.20 -1.13
N GLY A 177 -37.54 -6.25 -1.01
CA GLY A 177 -38.36 -7.41 -1.40
C GLY A 177 -38.43 -8.53 -0.37
N GLU A 178 -37.73 -8.46 0.74
CA GLU A 178 -37.89 -9.38 1.87
C GLU A 178 -39.19 -9.04 2.64
N PRO A 179 -40.00 -10.06 3.01
CA PRO A 179 -41.17 -9.83 3.83
C PRO A 179 -40.76 -9.34 5.20
N ASP A 180 -41.45 -8.33 5.73
CA ASP A 180 -41.31 -7.87 7.10
C ASP A 180 -41.93 -8.91 8.05
N ASN A 181 -41.15 -9.85 8.51
CA ASN A 181 -41.56 -10.90 9.46
C ASN A 181 -41.29 -10.49 10.90
N GLY A 182 -40.70 -9.29 11.13
CA GLY A 182 -40.34 -8.78 12.44
C GLY A 182 -41.41 -7.90 13.05
N GLU A 183 -41.35 -7.70 14.35
CA GLU A 183 -42.14 -6.67 15.05
C GLU A 183 -41.66 -5.28 14.61
N ALA A 184 -42.58 -4.32 14.55
CA ALA A 184 -42.28 -2.94 14.23
C ALA A 184 -41.14 -2.40 15.14
N GLY A 185 -40.07 -1.87 14.52
CA GLY A 185 -38.89 -1.39 15.22
C GLY A 185 -37.77 -2.40 15.39
N THR A 186 -37.93 -3.66 14.88
CA THR A 186 -36.87 -4.70 14.96
C THR A 186 -35.56 -4.28 14.30
N TYR A 187 -35.63 -3.50 13.21
CA TYR A 187 -34.47 -2.90 12.56
C TYR A 187 -34.56 -1.36 12.64
N PRO A 188 -34.22 -0.78 13.77
CA PRO A 188 -34.33 0.66 13.97
C PRO A 188 -33.36 1.41 13.06
N ALA A 189 -33.81 2.56 12.55
CA ALA A 189 -32.96 3.42 11.75
C ALA A 189 -31.72 3.86 12.55
N PRO A 190 -30.52 3.86 11.90
CA PRO A 190 -29.26 4.25 12.54
C PRO A 190 -29.32 5.64 13.19
N ALA A 191 -28.43 5.88 14.16
CA ALA A 191 -28.37 7.15 14.88
C ALA A 191 -28.17 8.33 13.92
N LYS A 192 -28.81 9.45 14.20
CA LYS A 192 -28.66 10.69 13.44
C LYS A 192 -27.28 11.29 13.70
N THR A 193 -26.67 11.85 12.68
CA THR A 193 -25.46 12.69 12.80
C THR A 193 -25.88 14.15 13.08
N LYS A 194 -24.87 15.02 13.25
CA LYS A 194 -25.09 16.48 13.30
C LYS A 194 -25.16 17.13 11.91
N LYS A 195 -24.88 16.35 10.83
CA LYS A 195 -24.87 16.80 9.43
C LYS A 195 -26.26 16.64 8.82
N SER A 196 -26.65 17.59 7.99
CA SER A 196 -27.92 17.58 7.24
C SER A 196 -27.70 18.03 5.81
N LEU A 197 -28.61 17.61 4.93
CA LEU A 197 -28.66 18.01 3.53
C LEU A 197 -29.61 19.19 3.38
N SER A 198 -29.28 20.08 2.45
CA SER A 198 -30.07 21.24 2.02
C SER A 198 -30.64 21.03 0.61
N ALA A 199 -31.61 21.85 0.22
CA ALA A 199 -32.12 21.84 -1.13
C ALA A 199 -31.01 21.93 -2.18
N GLY A 200 -31.06 21.07 -3.18
CA GLY A 200 -30.05 21.01 -4.22
C GLY A 200 -28.85 20.13 -3.92
N ASP A 201 -28.64 19.67 -2.67
CA ASP A 201 -27.58 18.74 -2.36
C ASP A 201 -27.79 17.43 -3.09
N ARG A 202 -26.71 16.89 -3.66
CA ARG A 202 -26.69 15.68 -4.49
C ARG A 202 -25.92 14.57 -3.80
N PHE A 203 -26.37 13.34 -3.99
CA PHE A 203 -25.69 12.18 -3.46
C PHE A 203 -25.91 10.96 -4.36
N VAL A 204 -24.97 10.02 -4.33
CA VAL A 204 -25.06 8.72 -5.00
C VAL A 204 -25.37 7.64 -3.97
N SER A 205 -26.26 6.72 -4.32
CA SER A 205 -26.63 5.58 -3.47
C SER A 205 -25.95 4.30 -3.99
N SER A 206 -25.17 3.63 -3.14
CA SER A 206 -24.55 2.36 -3.48
C SER A 206 -25.50 1.18 -3.29
N ARG A 207 -26.40 1.26 -2.33
CA ARG A 207 -27.44 0.28 -2.05
C ARG A 207 -28.59 0.86 -1.26
N THR A 208 -29.71 0.16 -1.22
CA THR A 208 -30.87 0.51 -0.41
C THR A 208 -30.99 -0.41 0.81
N GLY A 209 -31.62 0.11 1.85
CA GLY A 209 -32.00 -0.66 3.03
C GLY A 209 -33.28 -0.09 3.64
N HIS A 210 -34.01 -0.94 4.33
CA HIS A 210 -35.27 -0.57 4.99
C HIS A 210 -35.08 -0.57 6.51
N PHE A 211 -35.46 0.52 7.16
CA PHE A 211 -35.35 0.67 8.60
C PHE A 211 -36.63 1.22 9.21
N TYR A 212 -36.94 0.84 10.43
CA TYR A 212 -38.05 1.44 11.18
C TYR A 212 -37.66 2.78 11.77
N VAL A 213 -38.43 3.80 11.42
CA VAL A 213 -38.33 5.14 12.00
C VAL A 213 -39.48 5.37 12.95
N THR A 214 -39.21 5.54 14.23
CA THR A 214 -40.23 5.82 15.25
C THR A 214 -40.48 7.31 15.36
N LYS A 215 -41.71 7.72 15.13
CA LYS A 215 -42.20 9.09 15.38
C LYS A 215 -43.47 9.03 16.25
N ASN A 216 -43.51 9.77 17.34
CA ASN A 216 -44.64 9.82 18.24
C ASN A 216 -45.20 8.45 18.69
N GLY A 217 -44.27 7.48 18.92
CA GLY A 217 -44.65 6.12 19.32
C GLY A 217 -45.03 5.19 18.18
N ASN A 218 -45.15 5.66 16.95
CA ASN A 218 -45.47 4.84 15.78
C ASN A 218 -44.20 4.55 14.99
N ALA A 219 -43.90 3.26 14.76
CA ALA A 219 -42.79 2.81 13.92
C ALA A 219 -43.26 2.65 12.46
N THR A 220 -42.58 3.33 11.54
CA THR A 220 -42.86 3.27 10.09
C THR A 220 -41.63 2.77 9.37
N LEU A 221 -41.80 1.72 8.53
CA LEU A 221 -40.75 1.22 7.68
C LEU A 221 -40.44 2.27 6.59
N THR A 222 -39.18 2.65 6.51
CA THR A 222 -38.71 3.72 5.61
C THR A 222 -37.52 3.24 4.82
N THR A 223 -37.51 3.52 3.52
CA THR A 223 -36.40 3.21 2.64
C THR A 223 -35.29 4.25 2.79
N PHE A 224 -34.07 3.76 2.98
CA PHE A 224 -32.84 4.56 3.03
C PHE A 224 -31.87 4.11 1.94
N GLY A 225 -31.11 5.04 1.40
CA GLY A 225 -29.93 4.77 0.60
C GLY A 225 -28.67 4.84 1.47
N LEU A 226 -27.74 3.91 1.27
CA LEU A 226 -26.37 4.08 1.72
C LEU A 226 -25.67 4.95 0.70
N VAL A 227 -25.29 6.16 1.10
CA VAL A 227 -24.94 7.22 0.16
C VAL A 227 -23.58 7.83 0.44
N ARG A 228 -22.97 8.35 -0.63
CA ARG A 228 -21.87 9.32 -0.58
C ARG A 228 -22.35 10.64 -1.16
N LEU A 229 -22.02 11.74 -0.50
CA LEU A 229 -22.37 13.07 -0.97
C LEU A 229 -21.54 13.42 -2.21
N LEU A 230 -22.16 14.04 -3.21
CA LEU A 230 -21.50 14.49 -4.42
C LEU A 230 -21.04 15.94 -4.28
N LYS A 231 -19.77 16.17 -4.56
CA LYS A 231 -19.21 17.52 -4.77
C LYS A 231 -18.67 17.58 -6.19
N ASP A 232 -19.21 18.47 -7.00
CA ASP A 232 -18.84 18.60 -8.41
C ASP A 232 -18.93 17.26 -9.19
N SER A 233 -19.97 16.47 -8.89
CA SER A 233 -20.22 15.11 -9.42
C SER A 233 -19.19 14.03 -8.98
N VAL A 234 -18.31 14.33 -8.04
CA VAL A 234 -17.36 13.37 -7.47
C VAL A 234 -17.88 12.88 -6.11
N PRO A 235 -17.99 11.56 -5.88
CA PRO A 235 -18.40 11.00 -4.60
C PRO A 235 -17.40 11.29 -3.49
N GLY A 236 -17.89 11.77 -2.35
CA GLY A 236 -17.10 11.92 -1.13
C GLY A 236 -16.67 10.55 -0.56
N LYS A 237 -15.74 10.58 0.39
CA LYS A 237 -15.23 9.34 1.03
C LYS A 237 -16.16 8.79 2.11
N GLU A 238 -16.90 9.64 2.79
CA GLU A 238 -17.77 9.27 3.91
C GLU A 238 -19.10 8.68 3.43
N GLN A 239 -19.56 7.65 4.10
CA GLN A 239 -20.85 7.00 3.84
C GLN A 239 -21.87 7.32 4.94
N TYR A 240 -23.12 7.50 4.51
CA TYR A 240 -24.25 7.80 5.39
C TYR A 240 -25.51 7.08 4.92
N TRP A 241 -26.40 6.81 5.86
CA TRP A 241 -27.77 6.45 5.51
C TRP A 241 -28.62 7.72 5.36
N VAL A 242 -29.28 7.86 4.21
CA VAL A 242 -30.19 8.97 3.90
C VAL A 242 -31.53 8.41 3.46
N THR A 243 -32.63 9.00 3.93
CA THR A 243 -33.97 8.61 3.45
C THR A 243 -34.11 8.84 1.95
N LEU A 244 -34.69 7.87 1.25
CA LEU A 244 -35.08 7.98 -0.15
C LEU A 244 -36.57 8.31 -0.32
N ASP A 245 -37.18 8.96 0.69
CA ASP A 245 -38.56 9.43 0.62
C ASP A 245 -38.75 10.35 -0.61
N PRO A 246 -39.61 9.97 -1.58
CA PRO A 246 -39.77 10.73 -2.80
C PRO A 246 -40.39 12.14 -2.59
N VAL A 247 -40.93 12.42 -1.40
CA VAL A 247 -41.37 13.78 -1.02
C VAL A 247 -40.15 14.68 -0.79
N LEU A 248 -39.04 14.14 -0.28
CA LEU A 248 -37.85 14.88 0.14
C LEU A 248 -36.76 14.91 -0.91
N VAL A 249 -36.61 13.82 -1.66
CA VAL A 249 -35.56 13.66 -2.65
C VAL A 249 -36.13 13.18 -4.01
N GLU A 250 -35.41 13.45 -5.08
CA GLU A 250 -35.76 13.04 -6.42
C GLU A 250 -34.60 12.38 -7.13
N PRO A 251 -34.84 11.42 -8.05
CA PRO A 251 -33.80 10.87 -8.91
C PRO A 251 -33.11 11.95 -9.73
N ASP A 252 -31.79 11.87 -9.84
CA ASP A 252 -30.93 12.83 -10.55
C ASP A 252 -29.90 12.13 -11.44
N GLY A 253 -30.36 11.11 -12.17
CA GLY A 253 -29.53 10.31 -13.06
C GLY A 253 -28.76 9.17 -12.38
N GLU A 254 -27.68 8.72 -13.02
CA GLU A 254 -26.83 7.64 -12.55
C GLU A 254 -25.37 8.01 -12.76
N ILE A 255 -24.50 7.56 -11.87
CA ILE A 255 -23.04 7.66 -12.04
C ILE A 255 -22.37 6.32 -11.74
N GLN A 256 -21.17 6.12 -12.30
CA GLN A 256 -20.31 4.98 -12.00
C GLN A 256 -19.38 5.35 -10.83
N GLY A 257 -19.92 5.34 -9.61
CA GLY A 257 -19.26 5.86 -8.40
C GLY A 257 -17.99 5.12 -7.99
N LEU A 258 -17.76 3.89 -8.47
CA LEU A 258 -16.55 3.12 -8.24
C LEU A 258 -15.45 3.39 -9.30
N MET A 259 -15.79 4.08 -10.39
CA MET A 259 -14.83 4.39 -11.45
C MET A 259 -13.84 5.46 -10.94
N PRO A 260 -12.52 5.24 -11.05
CA PRO A 260 -11.53 6.21 -10.59
C PRO A 260 -11.56 7.51 -11.39
N GLU A 261 -11.13 8.59 -10.77
CA GLU A 261 -11.20 9.95 -11.35
C GLU A 261 -10.50 10.07 -12.71
N TRP A 262 -9.28 9.50 -12.84
CA TRP A 262 -8.55 9.51 -14.11
C TRP A 262 -9.32 8.81 -15.24
N MET A 263 -10.00 7.69 -14.93
CA MET A 263 -10.79 6.93 -15.91
C MET A 263 -12.09 7.66 -16.28
N GLN A 264 -12.71 8.37 -15.32
CA GLN A 264 -13.86 9.23 -15.61
C GLN A 264 -13.47 10.36 -16.59
N LYS A 265 -12.30 10.98 -16.39
CA LYS A 265 -11.73 11.99 -17.32
C LYS A 265 -11.45 11.40 -18.70
N ALA A 266 -10.81 10.22 -18.72
CA ALA A 266 -10.56 9.49 -19.97
C ALA A 266 -11.86 9.17 -20.72
N LYS A 267 -12.89 8.70 -20.01
CA LYS A 267 -14.23 8.42 -20.57
C LYS A 267 -14.87 9.68 -21.17
N GLN A 268 -14.73 10.83 -20.53
CA GLN A 268 -15.29 12.11 -21.03
C GLN A 268 -14.66 12.54 -22.36
N LYS A 269 -13.40 12.15 -22.63
CA LYS A 269 -12.76 12.39 -23.95
C LYS A 269 -13.34 11.53 -25.07
N GLY A 270 -14.04 10.44 -24.73
CA GLY A 270 -14.79 9.61 -25.69
C GLY A 270 -13.93 8.75 -26.61
N ALA A 271 -12.62 8.62 -26.34
CA ALA A 271 -11.73 7.71 -27.06
C ALA A 271 -11.67 6.36 -26.34
N PHE A 272 -12.06 5.29 -27.02
CA PHE A 272 -12.02 3.93 -26.50
C PHE A 272 -11.14 3.05 -27.38
N ASP A 273 -10.58 2.01 -26.77
CA ASP A 273 -9.79 0.94 -27.43
C ASP A 273 -8.51 1.44 -28.12
N ALA A 274 -8.16 2.70 -27.94
CA ALA A 274 -6.97 3.34 -28.49
C ALA A 274 -6.02 3.82 -27.39
N VAL A 275 -4.72 3.89 -27.73
CA VAL A 275 -3.73 4.50 -26.85
C VAL A 275 -3.85 6.02 -26.98
N GLU A 276 -4.13 6.67 -25.86
CA GLU A 276 -4.25 8.12 -25.76
C GLU A 276 -3.11 8.69 -24.89
N LEU A 277 -2.55 9.80 -25.35
CA LEU A 277 -1.56 10.58 -24.59
C LEU A 277 -2.25 11.70 -23.84
N THR A 278 -1.74 12.01 -22.65
CA THR A 278 -2.18 13.18 -21.90
C THR A 278 -1.28 14.38 -22.16
N ASP A 279 -1.74 15.56 -21.79
CA ASP A 279 -0.94 16.78 -21.84
C ASP A 279 0.00 16.96 -20.63
N GLY A 280 -0.06 16.02 -19.66
CA GLY A 280 0.79 16.04 -18.47
C GLY A 280 0.50 17.15 -17.47
N THR A 281 -0.65 17.84 -17.59
CA THR A 281 -1.05 18.94 -16.70
C THR A 281 -1.43 18.45 -15.29
N GLU A 282 -1.68 19.39 -14.38
CA GLU A 282 -2.15 19.10 -12.99
C GLU A 282 -3.40 18.23 -12.94
N GLU A 283 -4.22 18.29 -13.98
CA GLU A 283 -5.45 17.49 -14.09
C GLU A 283 -5.17 15.99 -14.11
N TRP A 284 -3.99 15.58 -14.62
CA TRP A 284 -3.58 14.17 -14.73
C TRP A 284 -2.67 13.70 -13.61
N LYS A 285 -2.46 14.52 -12.59
CA LYS A 285 -1.70 14.11 -11.42
C LYS A 285 -2.48 13.11 -10.58
N VAL A 286 -1.77 12.10 -10.13
CA VAL A 286 -2.26 11.05 -9.25
C VAL A 286 -1.36 10.95 -8.03
N SER A 287 -1.93 10.52 -6.92
CA SER A 287 -1.19 10.31 -5.68
C SER A 287 -1.20 8.83 -5.30
N ALA A 288 -0.11 8.37 -4.69
CA ALA A 288 -0.04 7.03 -4.12
C ALA A 288 -1.24 6.75 -3.20
N GLY A 289 -1.75 5.52 -3.23
CA GLY A 289 -2.91 5.11 -2.46
C GLY A 289 -4.26 5.58 -3.01
N THR A 290 -4.30 6.38 -4.10
CA THR A 290 -5.56 6.70 -4.76
C THR A 290 -5.98 5.60 -5.74
N PRO A 291 -7.28 5.44 -6.03
CA PRO A 291 -7.77 4.34 -6.86
C PRO A 291 -7.21 4.35 -8.30
N VAL A 292 -6.69 3.22 -8.73
CA VAL A 292 -6.36 2.91 -10.13
C VAL A 292 -7.58 2.40 -10.88
N GLY A 293 -8.36 1.54 -10.26
CA GLY A 293 -9.48 0.82 -10.84
C GLY A 293 -9.56 -0.60 -10.29
N PHE A 294 -10.19 -1.47 -11.04
CA PHE A 294 -10.39 -2.88 -10.69
C PHE A 294 -9.75 -3.79 -11.72
N MET A 295 -9.51 -5.04 -11.34
CA MET A 295 -9.00 -6.08 -12.21
C MET A 295 -9.99 -6.39 -13.35
N GLY A 296 -9.48 -6.51 -14.56
CA GLY A 296 -10.25 -7.00 -15.71
C GLY A 296 -10.27 -8.52 -15.77
N CYS A 297 -11.30 -9.06 -16.40
CA CYS A 297 -11.42 -10.49 -16.70
C CYS A 297 -10.64 -10.86 -17.96
N MET A 298 -9.95 -11.98 -17.90
CA MET A 298 -9.40 -12.66 -19.07
C MET A 298 -10.01 -14.05 -19.18
N GLU A 299 -10.47 -14.41 -20.36
CA GLU A 299 -10.89 -15.76 -20.73
C GLU A 299 -9.81 -16.40 -21.60
N SER A 300 -9.39 -17.58 -21.24
CA SER A 300 -8.40 -18.37 -21.96
C SER A 300 -8.93 -19.76 -22.29
N PRO A 301 -8.35 -20.48 -23.27
CA PRO A 301 -8.64 -21.88 -23.49
C PRO A 301 -8.44 -22.68 -22.21
N GLY A 302 -9.47 -23.41 -21.80
CA GLY A 302 -9.44 -24.19 -20.56
C GLY A 302 -8.73 -25.52 -20.71
N GLU A 303 -8.28 -26.08 -19.61
CA GLU A 303 -7.68 -27.41 -19.54
C GLU A 303 -8.72 -28.51 -19.26
N GLY A 304 -8.48 -29.70 -19.78
CA GLY A 304 -9.30 -30.88 -19.57
C GLY A 304 -10.71 -30.76 -20.19
N ASN A 305 -11.75 -30.92 -19.38
CA ASN A 305 -13.15 -30.83 -19.82
C ASN A 305 -13.73 -29.43 -19.76
N GLN A 306 -13.00 -28.45 -19.32
CA GLN A 306 -13.42 -27.06 -19.28
C GLN A 306 -13.14 -26.40 -20.65
N LEU A 307 -14.14 -25.70 -21.19
CA LEU A 307 -14.01 -25.03 -22.48
C LEU A 307 -13.34 -23.64 -22.33
N VAL A 308 -13.45 -23.02 -21.17
CA VAL A 308 -12.96 -21.66 -20.90
C VAL A 308 -12.57 -21.53 -19.45
N ASP A 309 -11.36 -21.09 -19.22
CA ASP A 309 -10.90 -20.63 -17.91
C ASP A 309 -11.08 -19.13 -17.79
N ARG A 310 -11.38 -18.65 -16.58
CA ARG A 310 -11.59 -17.23 -16.29
C ARG A 310 -10.73 -16.80 -15.11
N GLU A 311 -10.03 -15.71 -15.31
CA GLU A 311 -9.20 -15.10 -14.29
C GLU A 311 -9.42 -13.58 -14.29
N TRP A 312 -9.49 -12.97 -13.11
CA TRP A 312 -9.41 -11.52 -12.95
C TRP A 312 -8.04 -11.18 -12.40
N PHE A 313 -7.31 -10.34 -13.09
CA PHE A 313 -5.98 -9.94 -12.64
C PHE A 313 -5.62 -8.54 -13.12
N VAL A 314 -4.59 -7.98 -12.50
CA VAL A 314 -3.87 -6.80 -12.97
C VAL A 314 -2.43 -7.18 -13.27
N HIS A 315 -1.89 -6.68 -14.38
CA HIS A 315 -0.48 -6.74 -14.70
C HIS A 315 0.18 -5.42 -14.30
N LEU A 316 1.24 -5.50 -13.50
CA LEU A 316 1.96 -4.37 -12.95
C LEU A 316 3.41 -4.39 -13.44
N GLU A 317 3.88 -3.25 -13.97
CA GLU A 317 5.29 -3.06 -14.31
C GLU A 317 5.81 -1.75 -13.72
N VAL A 318 7.11 -1.72 -13.42
CA VAL A 318 7.88 -0.48 -13.21
C VAL A 318 9.00 -0.44 -14.22
N LEU A 319 9.03 0.64 -15.00
CA LEU A 319 9.87 0.80 -16.17
C LEU A 319 10.71 2.08 -16.06
N SER A 320 11.90 2.10 -16.68
CA SER A 320 12.66 3.34 -16.84
C SER A 320 13.44 3.36 -18.15
N THR A 321 13.43 4.53 -18.79
CA THR A 321 14.30 4.87 -19.92
C THR A 321 15.41 5.84 -19.52
N ASP A 322 15.55 6.10 -18.22
CA ASP A 322 16.47 7.09 -17.68
C ASP A 322 17.91 6.66 -17.90
N SER A 323 18.69 7.48 -18.58
CA SER A 323 20.10 7.23 -18.87
C SER A 323 20.99 7.19 -17.61
N ARG A 324 20.47 7.65 -16.48
CA ARG A 324 21.16 7.56 -15.16
C ARG A 324 21.20 6.14 -14.62
N MET A 325 20.36 5.24 -15.13
CA MET A 325 20.52 3.80 -14.88
C MET A 325 21.70 3.25 -15.71
N PRO A 326 22.47 2.28 -15.23
CA PRO A 326 22.41 1.63 -13.90
C PRO A 326 23.06 2.42 -12.75
N GLY A 327 23.72 3.53 -13.05
CA GLY A 327 24.47 4.33 -12.07
C GLY A 327 23.66 4.76 -10.83
N PHE A 328 22.34 4.91 -10.96
CA PHE A 328 21.45 5.23 -9.84
C PHE A 328 21.56 4.22 -8.69
N LEU A 329 21.72 2.92 -9.01
CA LEU A 329 21.81 1.86 -8.00
C LEU A 329 23.03 1.99 -7.09
N ALA A 330 24.12 2.54 -7.61
CA ALA A 330 25.38 2.76 -6.89
C ALA A 330 25.36 3.97 -5.95
N ASN A 331 24.25 4.71 -5.87
CA ASN A 331 24.13 5.93 -5.06
C ASN A 331 25.26 6.96 -5.28
N PRO A 332 25.44 7.46 -6.51
CA PRO A 332 26.61 8.27 -6.89
C PRO A 332 26.70 9.60 -6.14
N ALA A 333 25.62 10.06 -5.54
CA ALA A 333 25.56 11.29 -4.77
C ALA A 333 25.72 11.06 -3.26
N CYS A 334 25.91 9.81 -2.82
CA CYS A 334 26.04 9.39 -1.43
C CYS A 334 24.89 9.92 -0.56
N VAL A 335 23.67 9.83 -1.05
CA VAL A 335 22.48 10.23 -0.29
C VAL A 335 22.19 9.18 0.76
N LYS A 336 21.95 9.62 1.99
CA LYS A 336 21.79 8.67 3.10
C LYS A 336 20.37 8.13 3.29
N GLY A 337 19.35 8.88 2.94
CA GLY A 337 17.96 8.50 3.21
C GLY A 337 17.66 8.32 4.71
N GLU A 338 16.41 8.01 5.02
CA GLU A 338 15.98 7.84 6.42
C GLU A 338 16.07 6.38 6.88
N LYS A 339 15.86 5.42 5.97
CA LYS A 339 15.95 3.99 6.28
C LYS A 339 17.40 3.53 6.35
N LYS A 340 17.69 2.70 7.31
CA LYS A 340 18.97 2.00 7.42
C LYS A 340 18.76 0.50 7.49
N SER A 341 19.62 -0.23 6.80
CA SER A 341 19.70 -1.69 6.87
C SER A 341 20.98 -2.11 7.56
N VAL A 342 20.94 -3.28 8.15
CA VAL A 342 22.10 -3.94 8.75
C VAL A 342 22.39 -5.19 7.92
N LEU A 343 23.57 -5.23 7.32
CA LEU A 343 24.07 -6.37 6.57
C LEU A 343 25.04 -7.15 7.46
N ALA A 344 24.70 -8.38 7.77
CA ALA A 344 25.51 -9.28 8.58
C ALA A 344 26.12 -10.38 7.65
N PRO A 345 27.45 -10.39 7.45
CA PRO A 345 28.10 -11.36 6.57
C PRO A 345 28.03 -12.79 7.14
N LYS A 346 27.92 -13.79 6.23
CA LYS A 346 28.03 -15.21 6.56
C LYS A 346 29.34 -15.53 7.30
N GLY A 347 29.29 -16.46 8.23
CA GLY A 347 30.46 -16.99 8.93
C GLY A 347 30.91 -16.20 10.16
N LYS A 348 30.30 -15.05 10.47
CA LYS A 348 30.57 -14.27 11.68
C LYS A 348 30.19 -15.05 12.93
N SER A 349 31.03 -14.99 13.98
CA SER A 349 30.77 -15.64 15.27
C SER A 349 29.61 -14.95 16.00
N LEU A 350 28.61 -15.73 16.41
CA LEU A 350 27.42 -15.21 17.09
C LEU A 350 27.65 -15.11 18.59
N PHE A 351 26.98 -14.13 19.17
CA PHE A 351 26.95 -13.89 20.62
C PHE A 351 25.52 -14.10 21.15
N THR A 352 25.42 -14.49 22.41
CA THR A 352 24.16 -14.48 23.15
C THR A 352 24.11 -13.29 24.10
N ARG A 353 22.91 -12.72 24.25
CA ARG A 353 22.65 -11.64 25.22
C ARG A 353 22.12 -12.22 26.52
N GLN A 354 22.64 -11.71 27.64
CA GLN A 354 22.10 -11.89 28.98
C GLN A 354 22.02 -10.51 29.65
N ASP A 355 20.99 -10.28 30.42
CA ASP A 355 20.88 -9.02 31.17
C ASP A 355 21.38 -9.25 32.60
N ALA A 356 22.53 -8.67 32.93
CA ALA A 356 23.13 -8.71 34.28
C ALA A 356 23.05 -7.33 34.92
N ALA A 357 22.46 -7.24 36.12
CA ALA A 357 22.28 -5.99 36.85
C ALA A 357 21.60 -4.85 36.02
N GLY A 358 20.72 -5.19 35.10
CA GLY A 358 20.00 -4.25 34.24
C GLY A 358 20.80 -3.76 33.02
N GLN A 359 22.00 -4.31 32.80
CA GLN A 359 22.83 -3.99 31.62
C GLN A 359 22.96 -5.23 30.71
N PRO A 360 22.95 -5.04 29.37
CA PRO A 360 23.15 -6.12 28.41
C PRO A 360 24.60 -6.56 28.39
N VAL A 361 24.85 -7.86 28.60
CA VAL A 361 26.14 -8.52 28.47
C VAL A 361 26.10 -9.51 27.33
N PHE A 362 27.09 -9.43 26.44
CA PHE A 362 27.17 -10.28 25.25
C PHE A 362 28.32 -11.29 25.39
N THR A 363 27.95 -12.58 25.34
CA THR A 363 28.91 -13.69 25.49
C THR A 363 29.08 -14.42 24.15
N PRO A 364 30.33 -14.69 23.70
CA PRO A 364 30.58 -15.41 22.46
C PRO A 364 30.02 -16.86 22.55
N THR A 365 29.52 -17.35 21.42
CA THR A 365 29.07 -18.74 21.26
C THR A 365 29.98 -19.49 20.30
N SER A 366 29.83 -20.81 20.23
CA SER A 366 30.47 -21.63 19.16
C SER A 366 29.75 -21.53 17.81
N ALA A 367 28.55 -20.94 17.77
CA ALA A 367 27.75 -20.81 16.58
C ALA A 367 28.27 -19.68 15.67
N ARG A 368 28.09 -19.88 14.37
CA ARG A 368 28.38 -18.88 13.35
C ARG A 368 27.13 -18.60 12.52
N LEU A 369 27.02 -17.39 11.98
CA LEU A 369 25.95 -17.04 11.06
C LEU A 369 26.05 -17.90 9.78
N GLY A 370 25.01 -18.71 9.52
CA GLY A 370 25.03 -19.71 8.45
C GLY A 370 24.90 -19.11 7.04
N ALA A 371 24.20 -17.99 6.90
CA ALA A 371 24.01 -17.26 5.66
C ALA A 371 24.16 -15.77 5.90
N GLN A 372 24.38 -14.98 4.84
CA GLN A 372 24.29 -13.53 4.91
C GLN A 372 22.86 -13.14 5.29
N CYS A 373 22.73 -12.17 6.19
CA CYS A 373 21.45 -11.69 6.67
C CYS A 373 21.38 -10.17 6.46
N GLN A 374 20.28 -9.71 5.91
CA GLN A 374 19.95 -8.30 5.78
C GLN A 374 18.66 -8.02 6.54
N LEU A 375 18.70 -7.04 7.42
CA LEU A 375 17.59 -6.65 8.26
C LEU A 375 17.44 -5.13 8.24
N SER A 376 16.22 -4.63 8.45
CA SER A 376 16.08 -3.23 8.83
C SER A 376 16.80 -3.00 10.16
N ARG A 377 17.32 -1.80 10.40
CA ARG A 377 18.01 -1.49 11.66
C ARG A 377 17.11 -1.71 12.87
N GLU A 378 15.82 -1.41 12.72
CA GLU A 378 14.81 -1.58 13.75
C GLU A 378 14.58 -3.07 14.05
N SER A 379 14.50 -3.91 13.01
CA SER A 379 14.34 -5.37 13.16
C SER A 379 15.56 -6.01 13.80
N ALA A 380 16.76 -5.44 13.61
CA ALA A 380 17.98 -5.88 14.27
C ALA A 380 18.06 -5.47 15.76
N THR A 381 17.03 -4.79 16.28
CA THR A 381 16.91 -4.39 17.70
C THR A 381 18.22 -3.88 18.31
N PRO A 382 18.82 -2.78 17.80
CA PRO A 382 20.13 -2.31 18.23
C PRO A 382 20.17 -1.98 19.73
N VAL A 383 21.18 -2.50 20.43
CA VAL A 383 21.38 -2.31 21.87
C VAL A 383 22.83 -1.90 22.13
N ALA A 384 23.04 -0.87 22.94
CA ALA A 384 24.38 -0.49 23.38
C ALA A 384 24.76 -1.25 24.68
N ASP A 385 26.02 -1.75 24.76
CA ASP A 385 26.59 -2.26 25.99
C ASP A 385 27.15 -1.14 26.90
N GLU A 386 27.68 -1.49 28.05
CA GLU A 386 28.29 -0.53 29.00
C GLU A 386 29.39 0.33 28.36
N SER A 387 30.08 -0.19 27.34
CA SER A 387 31.13 0.50 26.60
C SER A 387 30.61 1.36 25.46
N GLN A 388 29.29 1.56 25.37
CA GLN A 388 28.60 2.26 24.26
C GLN A 388 28.83 1.63 22.89
N LYS A 389 29.19 0.33 22.83
CA LYS A 389 29.30 -0.43 21.60
C LYS A 389 27.93 -1.00 21.23
N TRP A 390 27.52 -0.78 19.96
CA TRP A 390 26.25 -1.27 19.46
C TRP A 390 26.31 -2.75 19.10
N TRP A 391 25.21 -3.44 19.38
CA TRP A 391 24.98 -4.85 19.09
C TRP A 391 23.66 -5.01 18.37
N TYR A 392 23.62 -5.92 17.38
CA TYR A 392 22.52 -6.15 16.52
C TYR A 392 22.07 -7.61 16.58
N LYS A 393 20.78 -7.86 16.73
CA LYS A 393 20.18 -9.18 16.71
C LYS A 393 19.99 -9.63 15.26
N VAL A 394 20.75 -10.60 14.80
CA VAL A 394 20.77 -11.01 13.38
C VAL A 394 20.11 -12.36 13.09
N SER A 395 19.90 -13.18 14.12
CA SER A 395 19.13 -14.43 13.96
C SER A 395 18.67 -14.95 15.32
N GLY A 396 17.45 -15.41 15.47
CA GLY A 396 16.94 -16.05 16.68
C GLY A 396 17.47 -15.42 17.97
N SER A 397 18.40 -16.09 18.65
CA SER A 397 19.15 -15.60 19.82
C SER A 397 20.51 -15.03 19.49
N GLY A 398 20.93 -14.99 18.20
CA GLY A 398 22.26 -14.59 17.75
C GLY A 398 22.44 -13.09 17.58
N TRP A 399 23.50 -12.54 18.16
CA TRP A 399 23.87 -11.13 18.12
C TRP A 399 25.25 -10.94 17.49
N LEU A 400 25.44 -9.81 16.80
CA LEU A 400 26.72 -9.38 16.28
C LEU A 400 27.07 -7.97 16.78
N PRO A 401 28.36 -7.70 17.08
CA PRO A 401 28.81 -6.35 17.39
C PRO A 401 28.85 -5.46 16.14
N GLN A 402 28.77 -4.15 16.32
CA GLN A 402 28.79 -3.16 15.23
C GLN A 402 29.97 -3.31 14.26
N ASN A 403 31.12 -3.84 14.70
CA ASN A 403 32.29 -4.03 13.84
C ASN A 403 32.17 -5.26 12.92
N ASP A 404 31.21 -6.11 13.16
CA ASP A 404 30.97 -7.34 12.38
C ASP A 404 29.77 -7.24 11.45
N VAL A 405 29.11 -6.09 11.41
CA VAL A 405 28.02 -5.77 10.51
C VAL A 405 28.32 -4.49 9.72
N GLU A 406 27.68 -4.33 8.59
CA GLU A 406 27.72 -3.09 7.80
C GLU A 406 26.36 -2.40 7.90
N GLU A 407 26.32 -1.14 8.32
CA GLU A 407 25.12 -0.30 8.15
C GLU A 407 25.07 0.22 6.72
N VAL A 408 23.98 -0.09 6.01
CA VAL A 408 23.75 0.28 4.62
C VAL A 408 22.67 1.34 4.58
N ASN A 409 22.89 2.41 3.83
CA ASN A 409 21.90 3.47 3.65
C ASN A 409 20.81 3.04 2.65
N GLN A 410 19.66 3.68 2.74
CA GLN A 410 18.49 3.38 1.92
C GLN A 410 18.79 3.35 0.42
N TYR A 411 19.56 4.30 -0.08
CA TYR A 411 19.83 4.42 -1.52
C TYR A 411 21.10 3.70 -1.99
N ASP A 412 21.82 3.02 -1.11
CA ASP A 412 22.93 2.14 -1.51
C ASP A 412 22.39 0.80 -2.07
N LEU A 413 21.61 0.90 -3.16
CA LEU A 413 20.79 -0.20 -3.68
C LEU A 413 21.63 -1.43 -4.09
N GLU A 414 22.79 -1.25 -4.67
CA GLU A 414 23.71 -2.36 -4.97
C GLU A 414 24.11 -3.12 -3.71
N LYS A 415 24.37 -2.43 -2.61
CA LYS A 415 24.70 -3.06 -1.33
C LYS A 415 23.49 -3.76 -0.71
N LEU A 416 22.30 -3.27 -1.00
CA LEU A 416 21.05 -3.90 -0.59
C LEU A 416 20.70 -5.13 -1.43
N GLY A 417 21.44 -5.40 -2.51
CA GLY A 417 21.28 -6.59 -3.35
C GLY A 417 20.74 -6.33 -4.75
N PHE A 418 20.38 -5.09 -5.10
CA PHE A 418 19.97 -4.77 -6.46
C PHE A 418 21.15 -4.91 -7.42
N GLN A 419 20.89 -5.57 -8.56
CA GLN A 419 21.88 -5.70 -9.61
C GLN A 419 21.27 -5.38 -10.97
N ALA A 420 21.96 -4.49 -11.70
CA ALA A 420 21.60 -4.15 -13.07
C ALA A 420 22.17 -5.19 -14.03
N LEU A 421 21.33 -5.70 -14.93
CA LEU A 421 21.68 -6.59 -16.00
C LEU A 421 21.21 -5.98 -17.33
N GLU A 422 22.10 -5.90 -18.32
CA GLU A 422 21.74 -5.47 -19.66
C GLU A 422 21.74 -6.67 -20.62
N GLU A 423 20.72 -6.73 -21.46
CA GLU A 423 20.67 -7.70 -22.54
C GLU A 423 21.77 -7.37 -23.54
N SER A 424 22.53 -8.39 -23.97
CA SER A 424 23.51 -8.23 -25.04
C SER A 424 22.81 -7.93 -26.36
N SER A 425 23.30 -6.92 -27.09
CA SER A 425 22.74 -6.49 -28.37
C SER A 425 22.50 -7.67 -29.33
N GLY A 426 21.25 -7.86 -29.77
CA GLY A 426 20.84 -8.92 -30.70
C GLY A 426 19.98 -10.02 -30.09
N GLY A 427 19.64 -9.95 -28.81
CA GLY A 427 18.67 -10.88 -28.20
C GLY A 427 17.26 -10.64 -28.73
N ASP A 428 16.61 -11.71 -29.19
CA ASP A 428 15.21 -11.67 -29.54
C ASP A 428 14.37 -11.88 -28.29
N VAL A 429 13.47 -10.94 -28.00
CA VAL A 429 12.61 -10.92 -26.80
C VAL A 429 11.82 -12.22 -26.62
N MET A 430 11.47 -12.83 -27.75
CA MET A 430 10.60 -13.99 -27.79
C MET A 430 11.33 -15.30 -28.00
N ASN A 431 12.63 -15.24 -28.18
CA ASN A 431 13.38 -16.47 -28.09
C ASN A 431 13.25 -17.00 -26.68
N SER A 432 13.02 -18.29 -26.60
CA SER A 432 13.00 -19.07 -25.37
C SER A 432 14.03 -18.52 -24.37
N PRO A 433 13.82 -18.60 -23.07
CA PRO A 433 14.84 -18.27 -22.08
C PRO A 433 16.20 -18.92 -22.36
N TYR A 434 16.28 -19.91 -23.24
CA TYR A 434 17.52 -20.49 -23.74
C TYR A 434 18.43 -19.51 -24.48
N GLU A 435 17.86 -18.47 -25.09
CA GLU A 435 18.59 -17.46 -25.87
C GLU A 435 18.52 -16.07 -25.24
N SER A 436 17.79 -15.93 -24.12
CA SER A 436 17.65 -14.68 -23.41
C SER A 436 18.87 -14.36 -22.53
N TRP A 437 18.94 -13.11 -22.06
CA TRP A 437 20.00 -12.64 -21.16
C TRP A 437 20.10 -13.43 -19.85
N ILE A 438 19.01 -14.04 -19.35
CA ILE A 438 19.00 -14.78 -18.08
C ILE A 438 19.98 -15.95 -18.11
N PRO A 439 19.88 -16.91 -19.07
CA PRO A 439 20.89 -17.95 -19.20
C PRO A 439 22.30 -17.42 -19.44
N GLN A 440 22.44 -16.34 -20.19
CA GLN A 440 23.77 -15.75 -20.45
C GLN A 440 24.36 -15.16 -19.18
N ALA A 441 23.56 -14.42 -18.39
CA ALA A 441 23.99 -13.84 -17.12
C ALA A 441 24.34 -14.93 -16.11
N PHE A 442 23.47 -15.90 -15.89
CA PHE A 442 23.72 -17.01 -14.97
C PHE A 442 24.84 -17.92 -15.49
N GLY A 443 24.90 -18.19 -16.80
CA GLY A 443 25.98 -18.92 -17.40
C GLY A 443 27.33 -18.20 -17.32
N ALA A 444 27.39 -16.88 -17.38
CA ALA A 444 28.59 -16.10 -17.15
C ALA A 444 29.05 -16.19 -15.69
N ILE A 445 28.10 -16.09 -14.74
CA ILE A 445 28.37 -16.26 -13.32
C ILE A 445 28.90 -17.68 -13.03
N SER A 446 28.24 -18.70 -13.58
CA SER A 446 28.66 -20.10 -13.44
C SER A 446 30.07 -20.34 -13.99
N ARG A 447 30.36 -19.88 -15.22
CA ARG A 447 31.71 -19.97 -15.81
C ARG A 447 32.76 -19.26 -14.96
N THR A 448 32.42 -18.15 -14.35
CA THR A 448 33.32 -17.44 -13.43
C THR A 448 33.58 -18.25 -12.17
N ALA A 449 32.59 -19.01 -11.69
CA ALA A 449 32.72 -19.93 -10.57
C ALA A 449 33.54 -21.16 -10.92
N GLU A 450 33.43 -21.71 -12.17
CA GLU A 450 34.13 -22.87 -12.64
C GLU A 450 35.62 -22.66 -12.90
N GLN A 451 36.05 -21.47 -13.33
CA GLN A 451 37.41 -21.22 -13.83
C GLN A 451 38.48 -21.11 -12.75
N GLY A 452 38.16 -21.39 -11.50
CA GLY A 452 39.16 -21.51 -10.41
C GLY A 452 39.90 -20.23 -10.05
N ALA A 453 40.90 -20.35 -9.20
CA ALA A 453 41.56 -19.27 -8.45
C ALA A 453 42.24 -18.14 -9.26
N GLY A 454 42.23 -18.17 -10.56
CA GLY A 454 42.76 -17.07 -11.40
C GLY A 454 41.73 -16.05 -11.85
N TYR A 455 40.46 -16.34 -11.75
CA TYR A 455 39.39 -15.42 -12.15
C TYR A 455 38.70 -14.85 -10.90
N GLN A 456 38.70 -13.58 -10.80
CA GLN A 456 38.20 -12.67 -9.80
C GLN A 456 36.92 -13.14 -9.07
N TYR A 457 37.04 -14.22 -8.30
CA TYR A 457 36.00 -14.73 -7.38
C TYR A 457 35.45 -13.65 -6.45
N GLY A 458 36.22 -12.57 -6.24
CA GLY A 458 35.80 -11.41 -5.47
C GLY A 458 34.79 -10.51 -6.16
N LEU A 459 34.59 -10.62 -7.49
CA LEU A 459 33.64 -9.80 -8.25
C LEU A 459 32.26 -10.44 -8.38
N VAL A 460 32.11 -11.73 -8.09
CA VAL A 460 30.79 -12.37 -8.02
C VAL A 460 30.29 -12.24 -6.59
N PRO A 461 29.24 -11.44 -6.32
CA PRO A 461 28.70 -11.33 -4.98
C PRO A 461 28.39 -12.68 -4.38
N GLN A 462 28.65 -12.87 -3.09
CA GLN A 462 28.43 -14.15 -2.39
C GLN A 462 26.98 -14.64 -2.57
N LEU A 463 26.05 -13.72 -2.60
CA LEU A 463 24.64 -13.98 -2.85
C LEU A 463 24.39 -14.76 -4.16
N TYR A 464 25.09 -14.40 -5.24
CA TYR A 464 24.96 -15.09 -6.54
C TYR A 464 25.61 -16.46 -6.53
N ARG A 465 26.70 -16.63 -5.81
CA ARG A 465 27.34 -17.95 -5.63
C ARG A 465 26.44 -18.89 -4.83
N ASP A 466 25.83 -18.40 -3.78
CA ASP A 466 24.89 -19.17 -2.98
C ASP A 466 23.65 -19.53 -3.81
N LEU A 467 23.13 -18.57 -4.61
CA LEU A 467 22.02 -18.80 -5.54
C LEU A 467 22.35 -19.86 -6.61
N MET A 468 23.54 -19.79 -7.21
CA MET A 468 23.97 -20.76 -8.21
C MET A 468 24.08 -22.17 -7.62
N ALA A 469 24.60 -22.28 -6.39
CA ALA A 469 24.68 -23.55 -5.68
C ALA A 469 23.31 -24.14 -5.33
N GLU A 470 22.30 -23.30 -5.07
CA GLU A 470 20.92 -23.74 -4.82
C GLU A 470 20.21 -24.17 -6.12
N MET A 471 20.45 -23.45 -7.24
CA MET A 471 19.86 -23.81 -8.54
C MET A 471 20.49 -25.04 -9.19
N ASP A 472 21.79 -25.30 -8.96
CA ASP A 472 22.51 -26.47 -9.45
C ASP A 472 22.03 -27.73 -8.72
N SER A 473 20.92 -28.27 -9.18
CA SER A 473 20.26 -29.43 -8.55
C SER A 473 21.02 -30.73 -8.69
N ASN A 474 21.77 -30.86 -9.78
CA ASN A 474 22.59 -32.05 -10.08
C ASN A 474 24.03 -31.96 -9.54
N ARG A 475 24.41 -30.76 -9.04
CA ARG A 475 25.73 -30.44 -8.45
C ARG A 475 26.91 -30.68 -9.40
N ASP A 476 26.71 -30.39 -10.69
CA ASP A 476 27.77 -30.50 -11.69
C ASP A 476 28.60 -29.23 -11.88
N GLY A 477 28.28 -28.17 -11.12
CA GLY A 477 28.92 -26.86 -11.17
C GLY A 477 28.38 -25.96 -12.30
N LYS A 478 27.30 -26.36 -12.97
CA LYS A 478 26.69 -25.63 -14.09
C LYS A 478 25.20 -25.43 -13.81
N VAL A 479 24.73 -24.23 -14.01
CA VAL A 479 23.30 -23.98 -13.92
C VAL A 479 22.70 -23.95 -15.32
N THR A 480 21.79 -24.86 -15.57
CA THR A 480 21.06 -24.97 -16.83
C THR A 480 19.79 -24.16 -16.76
N VAL A 481 19.19 -23.84 -17.92
CA VAL A 481 17.90 -23.16 -17.98
C VAL A 481 16.80 -23.96 -17.30
N GLU A 482 16.84 -25.27 -17.44
CA GLU A 482 15.87 -26.16 -16.82
C GLU A 482 15.94 -26.11 -15.28
N GLU A 483 17.16 -26.06 -14.74
CA GLU A 483 17.36 -25.89 -13.29
C GLU A 483 16.89 -24.53 -12.80
N ILE A 484 17.10 -23.46 -13.57
CA ILE A 484 16.51 -22.14 -13.27
C ILE A 484 14.98 -22.23 -13.26
N ARG A 485 14.36 -22.87 -14.26
CA ARG A 485 12.91 -23.06 -14.32
C ARG A 485 12.40 -23.87 -13.13
N GLN A 486 13.04 -24.98 -12.81
CA GLN A 486 12.67 -25.82 -11.67
C GLN A 486 12.80 -25.06 -10.35
N ALA A 487 13.89 -24.33 -10.15
CA ALA A 487 14.11 -23.53 -8.95
C ALA A 487 13.02 -22.45 -8.79
N LEU A 488 12.63 -21.78 -9.88
CA LEU A 488 11.55 -20.80 -9.87
C LEU A 488 10.16 -21.44 -9.72
N ALA A 489 9.94 -22.61 -10.35
CA ALA A 489 8.67 -23.36 -10.26
C ALA A 489 8.42 -23.94 -8.87
N VAL A 490 9.47 -24.45 -8.21
CA VAL A 490 9.41 -24.93 -6.82
C VAL A 490 9.20 -23.76 -5.83
N ARG A 491 9.35 -22.53 -6.32
CA ARG A 491 9.21 -21.31 -5.51
C ARG A 491 10.15 -21.30 -4.31
N ASP A 492 11.39 -21.74 -4.53
CA ASP A 492 12.41 -21.67 -3.50
C ASP A 492 12.55 -20.21 -3.02
N PRO A 493 12.31 -19.92 -1.74
CA PRO A 493 12.34 -18.56 -1.22
C PRO A 493 13.69 -17.87 -1.41
N LEU A 494 14.80 -18.62 -1.39
CA LEU A 494 16.15 -18.07 -1.57
C LEU A 494 16.37 -17.61 -3.01
N VAL A 495 16.03 -18.47 -3.98
CA VAL A 495 16.15 -18.15 -5.41
C VAL A 495 15.25 -17.00 -5.78
N LYS A 496 13.98 -17.05 -5.36
CA LYS A 496 12.98 -16.03 -5.65
C LYS A 496 13.37 -14.69 -5.05
N ASN A 497 13.85 -14.69 -3.82
CA ASN A 497 14.28 -13.49 -3.14
C ASN A 497 15.39 -12.76 -3.90
N VAL A 498 16.36 -13.50 -4.46
CA VAL A 498 17.44 -12.89 -5.27
C VAL A 498 16.92 -12.34 -6.59
N VAL A 499 16.08 -13.11 -7.29
CA VAL A 499 15.51 -12.72 -8.59
C VAL A 499 14.70 -11.41 -8.46
N ASN A 500 14.00 -11.21 -7.37
CA ASN A 500 13.22 -10.00 -7.12
C ASN A 500 14.04 -8.70 -7.01
N TRP A 501 15.36 -8.82 -6.80
CA TRP A 501 16.31 -7.68 -6.72
C TRP A 501 17.04 -7.41 -8.02
N LEU A 502 16.79 -8.20 -9.08
CA LEU A 502 17.37 -7.96 -10.40
C LEU A 502 16.64 -6.79 -11.09
N VAL A 503 17.43 -5.91 -11.69
CA VAL A 503 16.95 -4.79 -12.53
C VAL A 503 17.48 -5.04 -13.92
N VAL A 504 16.59 -5.19 -14.90
CA VAL A 504 16.97 -5.74 -16.18
C VAL A 504 16.61 -4.79 -17.31
N LYS A 505 17.57 -4.46 -18.16
CA LYS A 505 17.31 -3.77 -19.42
C LYS A 505 17.00 -4.80 -20.49
N HIS A 506 15.74 -4.86 -20.89
CA HIS A 506 15.23 -5.88 -21.81
C HIS A 506 14.19 -5.28 -22.74
N HIS A 507 14.03 -5.87 -23.92
CA HIS A 507 12.94 -5.55 -24.83
C HIS A 507 11.60 -5.88 -24.19
N SER A 508 10.67 -4.95 -24.22
CA SER A 508 9.33 -5.19 -23.66
C SER A 508 8.48 -6.05 -24.61
N GLU A 509 7.74 -6.97 -24.02
CA GLU A 509 6.69 -7.75 -24.71
C GLU A 509 5.54 -6.87 -25.22
N ARG A 510 5.47 -5.61 -24.80
CA ARG A 510 4.42 -4.63 -25.16
C ARG A 510 4.83 -3.68 -26.28
N TYR A 511 6.03 -3.80 -26.82
CA TYR A 511 6.54 -2.86 -27.83
C TYR A 511 5.92 -3.05 -29.22
N GLY A 512 5.77 -4.28 -29.70
CA GLY A 512 5.24 -4.55 -31.03
C GLY A 512 5.78 -5.86 -31.60
N GLY A 513 5.39 -6.99 -31.00
CA GLY A 513 5.96 -8.28 -31.29
C GLY A 513 5.60 -8.83 -32.66
N ARG A 514 4.33 -8.71 -33.09
CA ARG A 514 3.86 -9.27 -34.34
C ARG A 514 4.46 -8.60 -35.57
N SER A 515 4.50 -7.28 -35.56
CA SER A 515 5.03 -6.49 -36.67
C SER A 515 6.51 -6.74 -36.95
N THR A 516 7.24 -7.28 -36.00
CA THR A 516 8.68 -7.56 -36.07
C THR A 516 9.01 -9.05 -36.18
N GLY A 517 8.01 -9.94 -36.21
CA GLY A 517 8.21 -11.40 -36.25
C GLY A 517 8.74 -12.00 -34.96
N ARG A 518 8.80 -11.26 -33.86
CA ARG A 518 9.40 -11.66 -32.58
C ARG A 518 8.69 -12.83 -31.91
N TRP A 519 7.40 -13.02 -32.22
CA TRP A 519 6.58 -14.08 -31.66
C TRP A 519 6.62 -15.39 -32.45
N GLU A 520 7.28 -15.44 -33.60
CA GLU A 520 7.32 -16.64 -34.45
C GLU A 520 7.87 -17.87 -33.73
N GLY A 521 8.88 -17.68 -32.88
CA GLY A 521 9.46 -18.74 -32.07
C GLY A 521 8.46 -19.37 -31.09
N PHE A 522 7.65 -18.51 -30.47
CA PHE A 522 6.59 -18.92 -29.53
C PHE A 522 5.45 -19.65 -30.26
N TYR A 523 5.05 -19.17 -31.44
CA TYR A 523 3.93 -19.75 -32.18
C TYR A 523 4.22 -21.12 -32.80
N LYS A 524 5.48 -21.53 -32.92
CA LYS A 524 5.86 -22.82 -33.51
C LYS A 524 5.25 -24.02 -32.80
N ASP A 525 5.08 -23.94 -31.52
CA ASP A 525 4.58 -25.03 -30.67
C ASP A 525 3.07 -24.96 -30.40
N LEU A 526 2.39 -23.97 -30.95
CA LEU A 526 0.96 -23.77 -30.82
C LEU A 526 0.19 -24.25 -32.06
N ASP A 527 -1.04 -24.69 -31.89
CA ASP A 527 -1.92 -24.96 -33.01
C ASP A 527 -2.43 -23.67 -33.70
N SER A 528 -2.99 -23.79 -34.87
CA SER A 528 -3.40 -22.63 -35.68
C SER A 528 -4.55 -21.82 -35.07
N LEU A 529 -5.35 -22.39 -34.15
CA LEU A 529 -6.42 -21.70 -33.46
C LEU A 529 -5.86 -20.94 -32.26
N GLU A 530 -4.92 -21.52 -31.52
CA GLU A 530 -4.18 -20.87 -30.45
C GLU A 530 -3.36 -19.70 -31.00
N VAL A 531 -2.68 -19.88 -32.13
CA VAL A 531 -1.93 -18.80 -32.78
C VAL A 531 -2.85 -17.61 -33.11
N LYS A 532 -4.01 -17.84 -33.70
CA LYS A 532 -4.95 -16.75 -34.02
C LYS A 532 -5.47 -16.02 -32.78
N TYR A 533 -5.73 -16.77 -31.71
CA TYR A 533 -6.12 -16.20 -30.43
C TYR A 533 -5.00 -15.32 -29.88
N CYS A 534 -3.77 -15.86 -29.80
CA CYS A 534 -2.61 -15.13 -29.30
C CYS A 534 -2.26 -13.90 -30.13
N GLU A 535 -2.27 -14.01 -31.47
CA GLU A 535 -2.00 -12.89 -32.37
C GLU A 535 -2.94 -11.70 -32.14
N LYS A 536 -4.26 -11.99 -32.01
CA LYS A 536 -5.24 -10.95 -31.78
C LYS A 536 -5.05 -10.29 -30.41
N TRP A 537 -4.94 -11.12 -29.38
CA TRP A 537 -4.74 -10.68 -28.01
C TRP A 537 -3.47 -9.84 -27.85
N GLN A 538 -2.35 -10.29 -28.40
CA GLN A 538 -1.08 -9.57 -28.31
C GLN A 538 -1.12 -8.23 -29.04
N ALA A 539 -1.68 -8.19 -30.26
CA ALA A 539 -1.78 -6.96 -31.03
C ALA A 539 -2.57 -5.87 -30.28
N ASP A 540 -3.60 -6.27 -29.53
CA ASP A 540 -4.40 -5.33 -28.74
C ASP A 540 -3.70 -4.90 -27.45
N LEU A 541 -2.71 -5.64 -26.97
CA LEU A 541 -1.93 -5.27 -25.78
C LEU A 541 -0.73 -4.35 -26.07
N GLU A 542 -0.31 -4.24 -27.33
CA GLU A 542 0.80 -3.37 -27.72
C GLU A 542 0.47 -1.89 -27.47
N TRP A 543 1.38 -1.18 -26.83
CA TRP A 543 1.22 0.25 -26.56
C TRP A 543 2.54 1.03 -26.63
N MET A 544 3.66 0.39 -26.35
CA MET A 544 4.93 1.06 -26.03
C MET A 544 5.47 1.89 -27.20
N SER A 545 5.40 1.37 -28.43
CA SER A 545 5.83 2.07 -29.64
C SER A 545 5.02 3.35 -29.98
N LYS A 546 3.90 3.57 -29.27
CA LYS A 546 3.02 4.73 -29.46
C LYS A 546 3.19 5.80 -28.37
N VAL A 547 4.04 5.56 -27.37
CA VAL A 547 4.14 6.40 -26.18
C VAL A 547 5.59 6.88 -25.98
N PRO A 548 5.88 8.19 -26.13
CA PRO A 548 7.18 8.72 -25.75
C PRO A 548 7.45 8.59 -24.24
N PRO A 549 8.70 8.32 -23.84
CA PRO A 549 9.93 8.14 -24.64
C PRO A 549 10.16 6.72 -25.14
N PHE A 550 9.25 5.78 -24.88
CA PHE A 550 9.37 4.36 -25.21
C PHE A 550 9.38 4.07 -26.72
N ASP A 551 8.82 4.98 -27.51
CA ASP A 551 8.79 4.90 -28.96
C ASP A 551 10.17 4.90 -29.65
N LYS A 552 11.22 5.23 -28.89
CA LYS A 552 12.60 5.39 -29.43
C LYS A 552 13.51 4.22 -29.14
N ASP A 553 13.24 3.46 -28.10
CA ASP A 553 14.08 2.35 -27.66
C ASP A 553 13.19 1.17 -27.23
N GLU A 554 13.42 0.03 -27.84
CA GLU A 554 12.69 -1.17 -27.52
C GLU A 554 13.12 -1.79 -26.18
N ALA A 555 14.39 -1.59 -25.80
CA ALA A 555 14.95 -2.12 -24.56
C ALA A 555 14.90 -1.07 -23.46
N VAL A 556 14.19 -1.37 -22.39
CA VAL A 556 14.02 -0.49 -21.23
C VAL A 556 14.38 -1.21 -19.95
N TRP A 557 14.69 -0.45 -18.89
CA TRP A 557 14.90 -1.02 -17.58
C TRP A 557 13.58 -1.46 -16.96
N HIS A 558 13.54 -2.71 -16.51
CA HIS A 558 12.43 -3.30 -15.76
C HIS A 558 12.86 -3.54 -14.33
N PHE A 559 11.95 -3.26 -13.40
CA PHE A 559 12.15 -3.42 -11.97
C PHE A 559 11.02 -4.27 -11.40
N HIS A 560 11.32 -5.11 -10.41
CA HIS A 560 10.23 -5.74 -9.65
C HIS A 560 9.37 -4.64 -8.99
N PRO A 561 8.08 -4.49 -9.39
CA PRO A 561 7.31 -3.28 -9.07
C PRO A 561 7.23 -2.97 -7.58
N VAL A 562 6.99 -4.00 -6.76
CA VAL A 562 6.79 -3.81 -5.32
C VAL A 562 8.12 -3.68 -4.58
N VAL A 563 9.10 -4.55 -4.87
CA VAL A 563 10.39 -4.58 -4.16
C VAL A 563 11.19 -3.31 -4.43
N PHE A 564 11.24 -2.86 -5.68
CA PHE A 564 11.98 -1.65 -6.05
C PHE A 564 11.38 -0.39 -5.44
N LEU A 565 10.07 -0.22 -5.59
CA LEU A 565 9.40 0.95 -5.01
C LEU A 565 9.52 0.96 -3.48
N ASP A 566 9.42 -0.20 -2.84
CA ASP A 566 9.65 -0.33 -1.41
C ASP A 566 11.04 0.17 -0.99
N ALA A 567 12.05 -0.12 -1.77
CA ALA A 567 13.43 0.26 -1.45
C ALA A 567 13.70 1.76 -1.62
N ILE A 568 13.22 2.37 -2.73
CA ILE A 568 13.58 3.74 -3.10
C ILE A 568 12.71 4.82 -2.47
N ILE A 569 11.54 4.47 -1.98
CA ILE A 569 10.59 5.44 -1.47
C ILE A 569 10.69 5.51 0.05
N ASP A 570 10.68 6.74 0.56
CA ASP A 570 10.58 6.97 1.98
C ASP A 570 9.26 6.40 2.45
N LYS A 571 9.31 5.18 2.95
CA LYS A 571 8.13 4.60 3.57
C LYS A 571 7.72 5.48 4.71
N PHE A 572 6.44 5.77 4.74
CA PHE A 572 5.79 6.22 5.95
C PHE A 572 5.70 5.09 7.02
N THR A 573 6.70 4.20 7.11
CA THR A 573 6.78 3.24 8.22
C THR A 573 6.98 3.96 9.55
N ASP A 574 7.49 5.20 9.49
CA ASP A 574 7.56 6.11 10.62
C ASP A 574 6.42 7.14 10.66
N VAL A 575 5.37 6.93 9.90
CA VAL A 575 4.19 7.79 9.88
C VAL A 575 2.98 7.04 10.39
N ILE A 576 2.28 7.66 11.32
CA ILE A 576 1.00 7.20 11.84
C ILE A 576 -0.08 7.95 11.08
N GLU A 577 -1.03 7.22 10.50
CA GLU A 577 -2.12 7.75 9.70
C GLU A 577 -3.43 7.76 10.49
N PHE A 578 -4.18 8.85 10.35
CA PHE A 578 -5.49 9.02 10.95
C PHE A 578 -6.50 9.40 9.88
N GLN A 579 -7.66 8.77 9.89
CA GLN A 579 -8.75 9.13 8.99
C GLN A 579 -9.47 10.37 9.51
N THR A 580 -9.59 11.39 8.67
CA THR A 580 -10.33 12.61 9.00
C THR A 580 -11.33 12.94 7.90
N THR A 581 -12.24 13.87 8.18
CA THR A 581 -13.25 14.33 7.21
C THR A 581 -12.66 14.96 5.95
N LEU A 582 -11.41 15.46 6.02
CA LEU A 582 -10.72 16.07 4.87
C LEU A 582 -9.73 15.13 4.19
N GLY A 583 -9.58 13.89 4.69
CA GLY A 583 -8.65 12.88 4.17
C GLY A 583 -7.71 12.33 5.25
N VAL A 584 -6.62 11.70 4.83
CA VAL A 584 -5.66 11.08 5.74
C VAL A 584 -4.76 12.14 6.35
N TYR A 585 -4.80 12.27 7.68
CA TYR A 585 -3.87 13.10 8.45
C TYR A 585 -2.68 12.28 8.88
N ARG A 586 -1.47 12.76 8.59
CA ARG A 586 -0.24 11.98 8.79
C ARG A 586 0.70 12.70 9.75
N ILE A 587 1.20 11.98 10.76
CA ILE A 587 2.26 12.47 11.64
C ILE A 587 3.43 11.49 11.64
N SER A 588 4.67 11.97 11.84
CA SER A 588 5.80 11.07 11.98
C SER A 588 5.75 10.33 13.33
N LYS A 589 6.34 9.12 13.37
CA LYS A 589 6.54 8.36 14.60
C LYS A 589 7.33 9.18 15.64
N LYS A 590 8.33 9.92 15.17
CA LYS A 590 9.11 10.86 16.00
C LYS A 590 8.21 11.92 16.65
N SER A 591 7.28 12.49 15.89
CA SER A 591 6.30 13.45 16.44
C SER A 591 5.35 12.77 17.44
N ALA A 592 4.91 11.54 17.15
CA ALA A 592 4.09 10.77 18.09
C ALA A 592 4.84 10.45 19.38
N GLU A 593 6.10 10.03 19.29
CA GLU A 593 6.97 9.82 20.44
C GLU A 593 7.17 11.12 21.24
N PHE A 594 7.35 12.25 20.55
CA PHE A 594 7.43 13.56 21.20
C PHE A 594 6.13 13.92 21.93
N ILE A 595 4.97 13.72 21.29
CA ILE A 595 3.66 13.98 21.93
C ILE A 595 3.49 13.12 23.19
N LEU A 596 3.99 11.89 23.17
CA LEU A 596 3.92 10.94 24.29
C LEU A 596 5.11 10.99 25.23
N SER A 597 6.12 11.84 24.97
CA SER A 597 7.33 11.95 25.81
C SER A 597 7.05 12.36 27.26
N TRP A 598 5.89 12.95 27.48
CA TRP A 598 5.40 13.34 28.82
C TRP A 598 4.58 12.22 29.50
N GLU A 599 4.27 11.13 28.78
CA GLU A 599 3.60 9.94 29.29
C GLU A 599 4.64 8.80 29.41
N ALA A 600 4.76 8.18 30.57
CA ALA A 600 5.73 7.11 30.77
C ALA A 600 5.33 5.86 30.01
N TYR A 601 6.22 5.33 29.16
CA TYR A 601 6.06 4.00 28.59
C TYR A 601 6.36 2.93 29.62
N MET A 602 5.40 2.03 29.82
CA MET A 602 5.57 0.86 30.67
C MET A 602 5.29 -0.42 29.87
N PRO A 603 6.30 -1.30 29.72
CA PRO A 603 6.15 -2.53 28.95
C PRO A 603 5.22 -3.55 29.58
N LYS A 604 4.94 -3.44 30.88
CA LYS A 604 4.07 -4.31 31.65
C LYS A 604 2.91 -3.52 32.25
N PRO A 605 1.78 -4.16 32.55
CA PRO A 605 0.71 -3.52 33.29
C PRO A 605 1.21 -2.98 34.65
N TYR A 606 0.74 -1.79 34.99
CA TYR A 606 1.09 -1.12 36.24
C TYR A 606 -0.11 -0.37 36.81
N VAL A 607 -0.01 0.10 38.03
CA VAL A 607 -0.95 1.05 38.63
C VAL A 607 -0.16 2.28 39.07
N PRO A 608 -0.52 3.49 38.65
CA PRO A 608 0.19 4.72 39.05
C PRO A 608 0.29 4.84 40.58
N GLU A 609 1.49 5.22 41.05
CA GLU A 609 1.73 5.38 42.48
C GLU A 609 0.97 6.59 43.04
N GLY A 610 0.40 6.43 44.25
CA GLY A 610 -0.28 7.51 44.96
C GLY A 610 -1.68 7.84 44.44
N ASP A 611 -2.08 7.35 43.25
CA ASP A 611 -3.40 7.63 42.69
C ASP A 611 -4.41 6.52 43.05
N GLN A 612 -5.52 6.93 43.70
CA GLN A 612 -6.61 6.03 44.06
C GLN A 612 -7.72 5.99 42.98
N SER A 613 -7.67 6.87 41.99
CA SER A 613 -8.64 6.97 40.91
C SER A 613 -8.25 6.18 39.66
N SER A 614 -6.96 5.82 39.55
CA SER A 614 -6.43 5.05 38.41
C SER A 614 -6.56 3.55 38.62
N GLY A 615 -6.78 2.83 37.53
CA GLY A 615 -6.83 1.37 37.44
C GLY A 615 -5.51 0.77 36.99
N VAL A 616 -5.57 -0.51 36.56
CA VAL A 616 -4.46 -1.15 35.86
C VAL A 616 -4.28 -0.45 34.52
N THR A 617 -3.06 0.00 34.26
CA THR A 617 -2.68 0.82 33.10
C THR A 617 -1.68 0.06 32.26
N VAL A 618 -1.78 0.15 30.93
CA VAL A 618 -0.89 -0.53 29.98
C VAL A 618 -0.29 0.47 28.98
N GLY A 619 0.92 0.16 28.51
CA GLY A 619 1.62 0.94 27.46
C GLY A 619 1.89 2.38 27.87
N TYR A 620 1.35 3.33 27.11
CA TYR A 620 1.43 4.78 27.33
C TYR A 620 0.15 5.30 27.99
N GLY A 621 -0.13 4.87 29.22
CA GLY A 621 -1.18 5.48 30.02
C GLY A 621 -2.62 4.99 29.72
N TYR A 622 -2.82 3.85 29.03
CA TYR A 622 -4.17 3.31 28.83
C TYR A 622 -4.71 2.66 30.10
N ASP A 623 -5.53 3.40 30.83
CA ASP A 623 -6.10 3.03 32.11
C ASP A 623 -7.36 2.16 31.94
N LEU A 624 -7.26 0.87 32.22
CA LEU A 624 -8.36 -0.10 32.16
C LEU A 624 -9.48 0.19 33.18
N GLY A 625 -9.15 0.83 34.30
CA GLY A 625 -10.13 1.23 35.32
C GLY A 625 -11.11 2.28 34.81
N GLN A 626 -10.82 2.98 33.71
CA GLN A 626 -11.68 4.00 33.12
C GLN A 626 -12.43 3.50 31.88
N GLN A 627 -12.22 2.23 31.47
CA GLN A 627 -12.76 1.70 30.22
C GLN A 627 -14.01 0.85 30.46
N THR A 628 -14.75 0.61 29.37
CA THR A 628 -15.77 -0.44 29.32
C THR A 628 -15.17 -1.71 28.75
N THR A 629 -15.74 -2.87 29.06
CA THR A 629 -15.29 -4.16 28.52
C THR A 629 -15.30 -4.18 26.98
N SER A 630 -16.32 -3.59 26.37
CA SER A 630 -16.47 -3.57 24.92
C SER A 630 -15.43 -2.67 24.25
N SER A 631 -15.17 -1.45 24.75
CA SER A 631 -14.16 -0.55 24.19
C SER A 631 -12.74 -1.07 24.39
N ALA A 632 -12.45 -1.64 25.56
CA ALA A 632 -11.15 -2.21 25.84
C ALA A 632 -10.88 -3.46 25.01
N ARG A 633 -11.86 -4.36 24.84
CA ARG A 633 -11.73 -5.54 23.98
C ARG A 633 -11.40 -5.15 22.54
N ALA A 634 -12.16 -4.22 21.97
CA ALA A 634 -11.96 -3.77 20.59
C ALA A 634 -10.53 -3.26 20.36
N LEU A 635 -10.00 -2.43 21.26
CA LEU A 635 -8.66 -1.90 21.13
C LEU A 635 -7.57 -2.95 21.44
N LEU A 636 -7.68 -3.67 22.55
CA LEU A 636 -6.63 -4.58 23.01
C LEU A 636 -6.45 -5.78 22.08
N SER A 637 -7.51 -6.24 21.40
CA SER A 637 -7.44 -7.38 20.47
C SER A 637 -6.53 -7.12 19.26
N GLU A 638 -6.21 -5.86 18.95
CA GLU A 638 -5.28 -5.50 17.88
C GLU A 638 -3.80 -5.66 18.30
N TYR A 639 -3.52 -5.67 19.62
CA TYR A 639 -2.16 -5.60 20.15
C TYR A 639 -1.76 -6.78 21.02
N TYR A 640 -2.71 -7.53 21.55
CA TYR A 640 -2.50 -8.65 22.46
C TYR A 640 -3.22 -9.90 21.95
N SER A 641 -2.72 -11.08 22.34
CA SER A 641 -3.41 -12.35 22.05
C SER A 641 -4.76 -12.44 22.78
N ASN A 642 -5.68 -13.24 22.26
CA ASN A 642 -7.01 -13.41 22.86
C ASN A 642 -6.94 -13.79 24.35
N SER A 643 -6.01 -14.66 24.74
CA SER A 643 -5.83 -15.08 26.14
C SER A 643 -5.33 -13.92 27.03
N GLN A 644 -4.45 -13.08 26.50
CA GLN A 644 -3.97 -11.88 27.21
C GLN A 644 -5.08 -10.84 27.36
N VAL A 645 -5.88 -10.65 26.29
CA VAL A 645 -7.04 -9.75 26.32
C VAL A 645 -8.02 -10.12 27.41
N GLU A 646 -8.44 -11.41 27.51
CA GLU A 646 -9.37 -11.86 28.55
C GLU A 646 -8.83 -11.60 29.95
N ARG A 647 -7.55 -11.80 30.16
CA ARG A 647 -6.90 -11.51 31.45
C ARG A 647 -6.86 -10.01 31.76
N LEU A 648 -6.52 -9.17 30.78
CA LEU A 648 -6.54 -7.71 30.94
C LEU A 648 -7.95 -7.17 31.21
N LEU A 649 -8.98 -7.76 30.59
CA LEU A 649 -10.37 -7.37 30.81
C LEU A 649 -10.84 -7.65 32.25
N SER A 650 -10.21 -8.55 32.98
CA SER A 650 -10.50 -8.78 34.41
C SER A 650 -10.20 -7.55 35.28
N ALA A 651 -9.39 -6.60 34.77
CA ALA A 651 -9.02 -5.36 35.45
C ALA A 651 -9.97 -4.18 35.15
N ILE A 652 -10.93 -4.36 34.25
CA ILE A 652 -11.87 -3.28 33.87
C ILE A 652 -12.67 -2.80 35.10
N GLY A 653 -12.71 -1.47 35.26
CA GLY A 653 -13.44 -0.79 36.32
C GLY A 653 -12.80 -0.88 37.72
N LYS A 654 -11.77 -1.70 37.91
CA LYS A 654 -11.05 -1.79 39.20
C LYS A 654 -10.05 -0.64 39.32
N LYS A 655 -10.06 0.04 40.48
CA LYS A 655 -9.26 1.24 40.74
C LYS A 655 -8.53 1.14 42.08
N GLY A 656 -7.50 1.95 42.25
CA GLY A 656 -6.77 2.07 43.51
C GLY A 656 -6.30 0.75 44.07
N ASN A 657 -6.72 0.41 45.27
CA ASN A 657 -6.31 -0.83 45.96
C ASN A 657 -6.79 -2.10 45.24
N GLU A 658 -7.97 -2.09 44.62
CA GLU A 658 -8.45 -3.26 43.85
C GLU A 658 -7.59 -3.51 42.63
N ALA A 659 -7.17 -2.47 41.95
CA ALA A 659 -6.26 -2.56 40.80
C ALA A 659 -4.87 -3.08 41.23
N ARG A 660 -4.36 -2.58 42.37
CA ARG A 660 -3.06 -3.02 42.93
C ARG A 660 -3.08 -4.48 43.36
N ALA A 661 -4.22 -4.99 43.82
CA ALA A 661 -4.36 -6.38 44.22
C ALA A 661 -4.22 -7.37 43.07
N ILE A 662 -4.63 -6.99 41.85
CA ILE A 662 -4.67 -7.90 40.70
C ILE A 662 -3.54 -7.67 39.69
N VAL A 663 -2.88 -6.50 39.70
CA VAL A 663 -1.89 -6.16 38.66
C VAL A 663 -0.72 -7.16 38.61
N HIS A 664 -0.37 -7.78 39.74
CA HIS A 664 0.71 -8.76 39.81
C HIS A 664 0.45 -10.01 38.99
N GLU A 665 -0.82 -10.41 38.84
CA GLU A 665 -1.23 -11.54 38.02
C GLU A 665 -1.10 -11.28 36.50
N LEU A 666 -0.85 -10.03 36.12
CA LEU A 666 -0.75 -9.58 34.73
C LEU A 666 0.69 -9.24 34.31
N PHE A 667 1.70 -9.39 35.17
CA PHE A 667 3.08 -8.96 34.91
C PHE A 667 3.81 -9.74 33.81
N ASP A 668 3.31 -10.90 33.42
CA ASP A 668 3.81 -11.67 32.29
C ASP A 668 3.29 -11.15 30.93
N ILE A 669 2.26 -10.30 30.94
CA ILE A 669 1.74 -9.64 29.75
C ILE A 669 2.62 -8.44 29.46
N THR A 670 3.20 -8.42 28.25
CA THR A 670 4.08 -7.32 27.83
C THR A 670 3.61 -6.78 26.48
N ILE A 671 3.87 -5.49 26.26
CA ILE A 671 3.69 -4.82 24.97
C ILE A 671 5.01 -4.18 24.56
N GLU A 672 5.39 -4.34 23.31
CA GLU A 672 6.56 -3.67 22.73
C GLU A 672 6.29 -2.17 22.57
N LYS A 673 7.37 -1.36 22.64
CA LYS A 673 7.26 0.10 22.60
C LYS A 673 6.51 0.60 21.38
N ASP A 674 6.78 0.04 20.22
CA ASP A 674 6.16 0.44 18.94
C ASP A 674 4.66 0.14 18.92
N LYS A 675 4.27 -1.04 19.39
CA LYS A 675 2.86 -1.41 19.53
C LYS A 675 2.12 -0.55 20.56
N ALA A 676 2.81 -0.22 21.67
CA ALA A 676 2.26 0.67 22.68
C ALA A 676 2.09 2.10 22.14
N LEU A 677 3.01 2.57 21.28
CA LEU A 677 2.92 3.85 20.59
C LEU A 677 1.70 3.86 19.65
N ASP A 678 1.56 2.86 18.79
CA ASP A 678 0.42 2.74 17.89
C ASP A 678 -0.91 2.74 18.67
N MET A 679 -0.99 1.93 19.71
CA MET A 679 -2.18 1.87 20.58
C MET A 679 -2.51 3.23 21.20
N ALA A 680 -1.51 3.96 21.68
CA ALA A 680 -1.70 5.29 22.27
C ALA A 680 -2.17 6.30 21.22
N MET A 681 -1.69 6.19 19.98
CA MET A 681 -2.05 7.11 18.91
C MET A 681 -3.48 6.86 18.38
N VAL A 682 -3.97 5.62 18.36
CA VAL A 682 -5.40 5.35 18.06
C VAL A 682 -6.31 6.14 19.00
N LEU A 683 -5.95 6.27 20.26
CA LEU A 683 -6.71 7.08 21.24
C LEU A 683 -6.66 8.59 20.95
N LYS A 684 -5.68 9.06 20.18
CA LYS A 684 -5.51 10.47 19.80
C LYS A 684 -6.23 10.83 18.49
N GLU A 685 -6.85 9.87 17.79
CA GLU A 685 -7.52 10.06 16.51
C GLU A 685 -8.52 11.24 16.50
N ARG A 686 -9.30 11.38 17.56
CA ARG A 686 -10.25 12.50 17.69
C ARG A 686 -9.57 13.88 17.65
N TYR A 687 -8.29 13.96 18.12
CA TYR A 687 -7.56 15.22 18.10
C TYR A 687 -7.07 15.56 16.69
N CYS A 688 -6.79 14.57 15.85
CA CYS A 688 -6.49 14.79 14.45
C CYS A 688 -7.69 15.38 13.70
N GLN A 689 -8.91 14.90 14.00
CA GLN A 689 -10.12 15.51 13.48
C GLN A 689 -10.27 16.97 13.94
N ILE A 690 -10.03 17.25 15.23
CA ILE A 690 -10.07 18.61 15.75
C ILE A 690 -9.03 19.51 15.08
N VAL A 691 -7.83 18.98 14.79
CA VAL A 691 -6.80 19.74 14.06
C VAL A 691 -7.30 20.16 12.68
N VAL A 692 -7.84 19.24 11.90
CA VAL A 692 -8.31 19.57 10.53
C VAL A 692 -9.56 20.47 10.54
N ASP A 693 -10.36 20.43 11.60
CA ASP A 693 -11.50 21.34 11.78
C ASP A 693 -11.03 22.79 12.01
N ILE A 694 -9.86 22.98 12.65
CA ILE A 694 -9.29 24.31 12.95
C ILE A 694 -8.33 24.77 11.84
N TYR A 695 -7.54 23.84 11.33
CA TYR A 695 -6.48 24.03 10.35
C TYR A 695 -6.65 23.07 9.17
N PRO A 696 -7.59 23.31 8.25
CA PRO A 696 -7.83 22.40 7.11
C PRO A 696 -6.59 22.11 6.28
N GLN A 697 -5.68 23.08 6.18
CA GLN A 697 -4.42 22.95 5.44
C GLN A 697 -3.40 22.04 6.14
N ALA A 698 -3.59 21.69 7.40
CA ALA A 698 -2.67 20.82 8.13
C ALA A 698 -2.61 19.40 7.52
N ILE A 699 -3.62 19.00 6.74
CA ILE A 699 -3.65 17.70 6.05
C ILE A 699 -2.57 17.53 4.98
N ILE A 700 -2.08 18.65 4.43
CA ILE A 700 -1.05 18.64 3.38
C ILE A 700 0.36 18.90 3.93
N LEU A 701 0.51 19.08 5.22
CA LEU A 701 1.81 19.30 5.85
C LEU A 701 2.66 18.03 5.83
N PRO A 702 4.01 18.19 5.78
CA PRO A 702 4.92 17.10 6.09
C PRO A 702 4.60 16.47 7.47
N PRO A 703 4.81 15.15 7.66
CA PRO A 703 4.44 14.44 8.88
C PRO A 703 4.97 15.03 10.18
N ASP A 704 6.20 15.57 10.20
CA ASP A 704 6.76 16.24 11.37
C ASP A 704 6.03 17.55 11.69
N SER A 705 5.75 18.35 10.67
CA SER A 705 5.02 19.61 10.83
C SER A 705 3.56 19.37 11.24
N ALA A 706 2.93 18.35 10.66
CA ALA A 706 1.58 17.93 11.06
C ALA A 706 1.57 17.44 12.52
N GLY A 707 2.59 16.67 12.92
CA GLY A 707 2.76 16.24 14.30
C GLY A 707 2.95 17.39 15.29
N ALA A 708 3.70 18.43 14.90
CA ALA A 708 3.86 19.64 15.71
C ALA A 708 2.51 20.37 15.91
N ILE A 709 1.70 20.49 14.87
CA ILE A 709 0.34 21.09 14.98
C ILE A 709 -0.57 20.22 15.85
N LEU A 710 -0.52 18.88 15.71
CA LEU A 710 -1.26 17.98 16.59
C LEU A 710 -0.83 18.15 18.05
N SER A 711 0.46 18.21 18.33
CA SER A 711 0.99 18.46 19.67
C SER A 711 0.49 19.77 20.25
N LEU A 712 0.50 20.84 19.45
CA LEU A 712 0.02 22.15 19.86
C LEU A 712 -1.47 22.12 20.26
N VAL A 713 -2.31 21.52 19.41
CA VAL A 713 -3.77 21.41 19.65
C VAL A 713 -4.05 20.47 20.83
N TYR A 714 -3.33 19.37 20.94
CA TYR A 714 -3.46 18.43 22.05
C TYR A 714 -3.16 19.10 23.40
N ASN A 715 -2.06 19.86 23.48
CA ASN A 715 -1.63 20.49 24.73
C ASN A 715 -2.38 21.78 25.10
N ARG A 716 -2.78 22.57 24.09
CA ARG A 716 -3.43 23.88 24.34
C ARG A 716 -4.93 23.88 24.12
N GLY A 717 -5.48 22.80 23.57
CA GLY A 717 -6.90 22.69 23.16
C GLY A 717 -7.23 23.49 21.90
N PRO A 718 -8.44 23.32 21.34
CA PRO A 718 -8.82 23.80 20.01
C PRO A 718 -9.25 25.29 19.94
N SER A 719 -9.31 25.99 21.05
CA SER A 719 -9.88 27.34 21.08
C SER A 719 -8.98 28.37 20.42
N LEU A 720 -9.53 29.15 19.50
CA LEU A 720 -8.93 30.34 18.88
C LEU A 720 -9.45 31.64 19.46
N ALA A 721 -10.13 31.60 20.61
CA ALA A 721 -10.76 32.75 21.21
C ALA A 721 -9.77 33.89 21.52
N LEU A 722 -10.23 35.14 21.36
CA LEU A 722 -9.51 36.33 21.78
C LEU A 722 -9.43 36.39 23.32
N PRO A 723 -8.38 37.04 23.88
CA PRO A 723 -8.28 37.23 25.30
C PRO A 723 -9.50 38.01 25.84
N LYS A 724 -9.92 37.66 27.04
CA LYS A 724 -11.00 38.42 27.69
C LYS A 724 -10.48 39.80 28.10
N PRO A 725 -11.37 40.83 28.18
CA PRO A 725 -10.98 42.12 28.73
C PRO A 725 -10.37 41.96 30.13
N GLY A 726 -9.11 42.38 30.28
CA GLY A 726 -8.35 42.22 31.53
C GLY A 726 -7.32 41.11 31.57
N ASP A 727 -7.28 40.23 30.58
CA ASP A 727 -6.24 39.22 30.46
C ASP A 727 -4.89 39.89 30.11
N LEU A 728 -3.85 39.61 30.88
CA LEU A 728 -2.49 40.13 30.64
C LEU A 728 -1.71 39.40 29.54
N ILE A 729 -2.15 38.20 29.22
CA ILE A 729 -1.44 37.33 28.26
C ILE A 729 -2.46 36.72 27.28
N ASP A 730 -2.22 36.92 25.99
CA ASP A 730 -2.96 36.26 24.92
C ASP A 730 -2.36 34.88 24.62
N ARG A 731 -2.83 33.86 25.33
CA ARG A 731 -2.32 32.48 25.23
C ARG A 731 -2.66 31.80 23.91
N ARG A 732 -3.51 32.42 23.06
CA ARG A 732 -3.99 31.83 21.78
C ARG A 732 -3.49 32.60 20.56
N ARG A 733 -2.64 33.58 20.76
CA ARG A 733 -2.12 34.45 19.70
C ARG A 733 -1.44 33.64 18.61
N GLU A 734 -0.48 32.78 19.00
CA GLU A 734 0.28 31.96 18.02
C GLU A 734 -0.64 31.01 17.24
N MET A 735 -1.66 30.45 17.89
CA MET A 735 -2.61 29.55 17.20
C MET A 735 -3.42 30.28 16.14
N ARG A 736 -3.79 31.55 16.37
CA ARG A 736 -4.47 32.38 15.36
C ARG A 736 -3.50 32.79 14.26
N GLU A 737 -2.28 33.16 14.58
CA GLU A 737 -1.25 33.50 13.59
C GLU A 737 -0.96 32.31 12.66
N ILE A 738 -0.90 31.09 13.19
CA ILE A 738 -0.78 29.86 12.38
C ILE A 738 -1.97 29.70 11.41
N ARG A 739 -3.21 29.91 11.89
CA ARG A 739 -4.38 29.86 11.03
C ARG A 739 -4.31 30.89 9.92
N ASP A 740 -4.00 32.13 10.28
CA ASP A 740 -3.94 33.25 9.34
C ASP A 740 -2.82 33.03 8.30
N ASP A 741 -1.65 32.49 8.70
CA ASP A 741 -0.57 32.11 7.79
C ASP A 741 -1.03 30.99 6.83
N PHE A 742 -1.77 30.00 7.29
CA PHE A 742 -2.32 28.92 6.45
C PHE A 742 -3.36 29.45 5.43
N GLU A 743 -4.25 30.33 5.87
CA GLU A 743 -5.26 30.95 5.01
C GLU A 743 -4.63 31.85 3.93
N GLN A 744 -3.46 32.44 4.21
CA GLN A 744 -2.68 33.26 3.27
C GLN A 744 -1.73 32.45 2.38
N GLY A 745 -1.66 31.14 2.55
CA GLY A 745 -0.76 30.27 1.77
C GLY A 745 0.71 30.33 2.20
N ASN A 746 1.03 30.95 3.36
CA ASN A 746 2.38 31.11 3.90
C ASN A 746 2.93 29.82 4.54
N ILE A 747 2.59 28.64 4.00
CA ILE A 747 2.95 27.33 4.55
C ILE A 747 4.48 27.14 4.60
N LYS A 748 5.22 27.78 3.70
CA LYS A 748 6.71 27.69 3.66
C LYS A 748 7.38 28.12 4.97
N LYS A 749 6.77 28.95 5.76
CA LYS A 749 7.29 29.41 7.06
C LYS A 749 7.35 28.27 8.10
N PHE A 750 6.51 27.24 7.96
CA PHE A 750 6.47 26.05 8.83
C PHE A 750 7.34 24.88 8.36
N LEU A 751 7.90 24.96 7.16
CA LEU A 751 8.74 23.92 6.58
C LEU A 751 10.23 24.12 6.91
N SER A 752 10.59 25.23 7.51
CA SER A 752 11.98 25.63 7.81
C SER A 752 12.38 25.46 9.28
N VAL A 753 11.55 24.82 10.10
CA VAL A 753 11.84 24.59 11.54
C VAL A 753 12.25 23.15 11.78
#